data_cdf34f4f7ad30dd07b78d4cecfa39927
#
_entry.id   cdf34f4f7ad30dd07b78d4cecfa39927
#
_cell.length_a   1.000
_cell.length_b   1.000
_cell.length_c   1.000
_cell.angle_alpha   90.00
_cell.angle_beta   90.00
_cell.angle_gamma   90.00
#
_symmetry.space_group_name_H-M   'P 1'
#
loop_
_entity.id
_entity.type
_entity.pdbx_description
1 polymer ?
#
loop_
_entity_poly.entity_id
_entity_poly.type
_entity_poly.pdbx_seq_one_letter_code
_entity_poly.pdbx_strand_id
1 'polypeptide(L)'
;METNTDIFSDIIARNLGIDRRHVENVLGLIAEGCTIPFISRYRKERTGGMDEVQIAAIADMAGKLTEMAKRKETITKTISEQGKMTAELDKRISECWNAAELEDIYLPYKPKRRTKAQVARERGLEPLAAIISLQRESDIEAAARRFVRGEVKDTADALKGAQDIIAEGVSEDERTRSLVRNAFRREAVITSKAVKAKADSDETAKYSDYFDFSEPLRRCPAHRLLAMRRGEAEGILRISISADDEESKQRIRKMFVKGTSRCSKLVADAVDDALKRLVKPAIETEFAAISKEQADDEAIRVFAMNLRQLLLAAPLGPKLVMGIDPGFRTGCKVVCLDAQGNLLHHEAIFPHPPANRRSEAETRVRDMVRQYRPEAIAIGNGTAGRETEAFIRSAGLSESIRIYTVSEDGASVYSASKVARDEFPDKDVTVRGAVSIGRRLMDPLAELVKIDPKSIGVGQYQHDVDQTKLKKSLDQTVESCVNSVGVNLNTASQHLLTYVSGLGPTLAHNIVDYRKAHGPFKSRAELMKVSRLGPAAFEQCAGFLRIPEAPNPLDNTAVHPESYRIVEKMAADAGCTVAELIASPERRKNIDIKHYVTQSVGMPTLTDIMNELDKPGRDPRGQAEEFEFDPNVTSIDNLAEGMELPGIVTNITNFGAFVDIGVHHDGLVHISQMADRYVSDPTEVVKLHEHVRVRVIEVDRKRERISLSMKGIRQK
;
A
#
# COMPACT_ATOMS: atom_id res chain seq x y z
N MET A 1 4.76 17.96 -27.01
CA MET A 1 4.08 17.58 -25.74
C MET A 1 2.60 17.23 -25.95
N GLU A 2 1.87 17.94 -26.79
CA GLU A 2 0.44 17.67 -27.08
C GLU A 2 0.14 16.25 -27.61
N THR A 3 0.99 15.73 -28.52
CA THR A 3 0.82 14.38 -29.10
C THR A 3 0.94 13.22 -28.10
N ASN A 4 1.71 13.36 -27.03
CA ASN A 4 1.83 12.29 -26.04
C ASN A 4 0.64 12.24 -25.08
N THR A 5 0.04 13.39 -24.76
CA THR A 5 -1.13 13.45 -23.85
C THR A 5 -2.32 12.74 -24.46
N ASP A 6 -2.58 12.91 -25.77
CA ASP A 6 -3.66 12.22 -26.47
C ASP A 6 -3.50 10.70 -26.48
N ILE A 7 -2.28 10.22 -26.75
CA ILE A 7 -1.98 8.78 -26.74
C ILE A 7 -2.14 8.21 -25.33
N PHE A 8 -1.66 8.93 -24.30
CA PHE A 8 -1.79 8.51 -22.91
C PHE A 8 -3.25 8.40 -22.49
N SER A 9 -4.05 9.41 -22.85
CA SER A 9 -5.49 9.42 -22.55
C SER A 9 -6.21 8.22 -23.14
N ASP A 10 -5.90 7.87 -24.42
CA ASP A 10 -6.47 6.70 -25.07
C ASP A 10 -6.09 5.38 -24.40
N ILE A 11 -4.80 5.22 -24.06
CA ILE A 11 -4.29 4.00 -23.40
C ILE A 11 -4.90 3.86 -22.01
N ILE A 12 -4.92 4.93 -21.22
CA ILE A 12 -5.47 4.95 -19.86
C ILE A 12 -6.98 4.66 -19.90
N ALA A 13 -7.72 5.32 -20.79
CA ALA A 13 -9.15 5.13 -20.95
C ALA A 13 -9.52 3.68 -21.23
N ARG A 14 -8.81 3.03 -22.17
CA ARG A 14 -9.01 1.61 -22.50
C ARG A 14 -8.67 0.67 -21.34
N ASN A 15 -7.56 0.90 -20.66
CA ASN A 15 -7.10 0.00 -19.61
C ASN A 15 -7.96 0.09 -18.36
N LEU A 16 -8.46 1.27 -18.00
CA LEU A 16 -9.28 1.49 -16.81
C LEU A 16 -10.77 1.43 -17.08
N GLY A 17 -11.20 1.36 -18.34
CA GLY A 17 -12.63 1.38 -18.71
C GLY A 17 -13.30 2.72 -18.41
N ILE A 18 -12.56 3.84 -18.49
CA ILE A 18 -13.01 5.19 -18.16
C ILE A 18 -13.16 6.00 -19.46
N ASP A 19 -14.13 6.92 -19.47
CA ASP A 19 -14.31 7.83 -20.61
C ASP A 19 -13.04 8.68 -20.84
N ARG A 20 -12.58 8.75 -22.09
CA ARG A 20 -11.36 9.47 -22.48
C ARG A 20 -11.37 10.93 -22.05
N ARG A 21 -12.49 11.63 -22.21
CA ARG A 21 -12.63 13.04 -21.84
C ARG A 21 -12.40 13.26 -20.34
N HIS A 22 -12.88 12.34 -19.51
CA HIS A 22 -12.66 12.43 -18.08
C HIS A 22 -11.19 12.18 -17.72
N VAL A 23 -10.51 11.25 -18.41
CA VAL A 23 -9.06 11.03 -18.24
C VAL A 23 -8.29 12.29 -18.62
N GLU A 24 -8.58 12.91 -19.75
CA GLU A 24 -7.96 14.18 -20.20
C GLU A 24 -8.14 15.28 -19.16
N ASN A 25 -9.35 15.44 -18.62
CA ASN A 25 -9.64 16.41 -17.57
C ASN A 25 -8.83 16.16 -16.30
N VAL A 26 -8.72 14.90 -15.86
CA VAL A 26 -7.91 14.54 -14.68
C VAL A 26 -6.43 14.84 -14.91
N LEU A 27 -5.88 14.46 -16.07
CA LEU A 27 -4.48 14.76 -16.41
C LEU A 27 -4.22 16.26 -16.49
N GLY A 28 -5.18 17.05 -17.03
CA GLY A 28 -5.11 18.50 -17.04
C GLY A 28 -5.09 19.09 -15.64
N LEU A 29 -5.99 18.66 -14.75
CA LEU A 29 -6.04 19.09 -13.36
C LEU A 29 -4.74 18.76 -12.58
N ILE A 30 -4.17 17.57 -12.81
CA ILE A 30 -2.89 17.19 -12.22
C ILE A 30 -1.76 18.07 -12.74
N ALA A 31 -1.75 18.40 -14.02
CA ALA A 31 -0.76 19.30 -14.63
C ALA A 31 -0.88 20.73 -14.10
N GLU A 32 -2.10 21.18 -13.76
CA GLU A 32 -2.39 22.43 -13.06
C GLU A 32 -1.90 22.43 -11.60
N GLY A 33 -1.44 21.27 -11.08
CA GLY A 33 -0.95 21.12 -9.71
C GLY A 33 -2.03 20.80 -8.69
N CYS A 34 -3.24 20.38 -9.13
CA CYS A 34 -4.29 19.95 -8.22
C CYS A 34 -3.96 18.60 -7.57
N THR A 35 -4.24 18.48 -6.29
CA THR A 35 -4.07 17.22 -5.53
C THR A 35 -5.23 16.25 -5.76
N ILE A 36 -4.99 14.96 -5.55
CA ILE A 36 -6.01 13.91 -5.74
C ILE A 36 -7.24 14.15 -4.84
N PRO A 37 -7.12 14.45 -3.53
CA PRO A 37 -8.28 14.73 -2.68
C PRO A 37 -9.09 15.94 -3.15
N PHE A 38 -8.42 17.00 -3.62
CA PHE A 38 -9.10 18.18 -4.14
C PHE A 38 -9.88 17.86 -5.43
N ILE A 39 -9.29 17.13 -6.36
CA ILE A 39 -9.93 16.73 -7.61
C ILE A 39 -11.17 15.87 -7.33
N SER A 40 -11.05 14.85 -6.49
CA SER A 40 -12.15 13.91 -6.19
C SER A 40 -13.33 14.60 -5.51
N ARG A 41 -13.06 15.59 -4.65
CA ARG A 41 -14.10 16.25 -3.87
C ARG A 41 -14.70 17.48 -4.56
N TYR A 42 -13.88 18.33 -5.17
CA TYR A 42 -14.30 19.64 -5.65
C TYR A 42 -14.28 19.82 -7.17
N ARG A 43 -13.94 18.78 -7.94
CA ARG A 43 -13.90 18.84 -9.42
C ARG A 43 -14.69 17.68 -10.06
N LYS A 44 -15.76 17.24 -9.38
CA LYS A 44 -16.59 16.09 -9.79
C LYS A 44 -17.22 16.24 -11.17
N GLU A 45 -17.65 17.43 -11.54
CA GLU A 45 -18.21 17.71 -12.85
C GLU A 45 -17.21 17.48 -14.00
N ARG A 46 -15.95 17.83 -13.76
CA ARG A 46 -14.87 17.64 -14.77
C ARG A 46 -14.46 16.17 -14.87
N THR A 47 -14.54 15.43 -13.77
CA THR A 47 -14.04 14.06 -13.68
C THR A 47 -15.14 12.99 -13.83
N GLY A 48 -16.40 13.39 -13.97
CA GLY A 48 -17.53 12.44 -14.02
C GLY A 48 -17.80 11.76 -12.67
N GLY A 49 -17.41 12.37 -11.54
CA GLY A 49 -17.65 11.84 -10.21
C GLY A 49 -16.67 10.77 -9.77
N MET A 50 -15.49 10.69 -10.36
CA MET A 50 -14.43 9.74 -9.96
C MET A 50 -14.03 9.90 -8.51
N ASP A 51 -13.78 8.78 -7.86
CA ASP A 51 -13.20 8.72 -6.51
C ASP A 51 -11.66 8.89 -6.53
N GLU A 52 -11.06 8.97 -5.35
CA GLU A 52 -9.61 9.12 -5.18
C GLU A 52 -8.83 7.93 -5.77
N VAL A 53 -9.39 6.71 -5.71
CA VAL A 53 -8.73 5.49 -6.21
C VAL A 53 -8.61 5.53 -7.73
N GLN A 54 -9.69 5.92 -8.41
CA GLN A 54 -9.71 6.05 -9.86
C GLN A 54 -8.76 7.15 -10.34
N ILE A 55 -8.76 8.31 -9.68
CA ILE A 55 -7.86 9.43 -10.00
C ILE A 55 -6.39 9.05 -9.77
N ALA A 56 -6.08 8.37 -8.66
CA ALA A 56 -4.75 7.86 -8.37
C ALA A 56 -4.28 6.84 -9.43
N ALA A 57 -5.17 5.93 -9.86
CA ALA A 57 -4.85 4.96 -10.92
C ALA A 57 -4.52 5.64 -12.26
N ILE A 58 -5.23 6.71 -12.62
CA ILE A 58 -4.92 7.53 -13.81
C ILE A 58 -3.53 8.16 -13.67
N ALA A 59 -3.24 8.79 -12.52
CA ALA A 59 -1.96 9.43 -12.25
C ALA A 59 -0.78 8.44 -12.30
N ASP A 60 -0.93 7.26 -11.70
CA ASP A 60 0.09 6.21 -11.68
C ASP A 60 0.34 5.65 -13.09
N MET A 61 -0.72 5.42 -13.87
CA MET A 61 -0.59 4.94 -15.25
C MET A 61 0.07 6.00 -16.15
N ALA A 62 -0.28 7.27 -16.00
CA ALA A 62 0.37 8.37 -16.71
C ALA A 62 1.86 8.47 -16.37
N GLY A 63 2.23 8.25 -15.11
CA GLY A 63 3.63 8.14 -14.68
C GLY A 63 4.37 7.02 -15.38
N LYS A 64 3.81 5.81 -15.42
CA LYS A 64 4.39 4.65 -16.12
C LYS A 64 4.55 4.89 -17.63
N LEU A 65 3.55 5.51 -18.27
CA LEU A 65 3.62 5.85 -19.69
C LEU A 65 4.68 6.93 -19.98
N THR A 66 4.85 7.89 -19.07
CA THR A 66 5.90 8.91 -19.18
C THR A 66 7.30 8.30 -19.08
N GLU A 67 7.51 7.35 -18.17
CA GLU A 67 8.77 6.61 -18.05
C GLU A 67 9.03 5.78 -19.31
N MET A 68 8.00 5.14 -19.86
CA MET A 68 8.10 4.39 -21.11
C MET A 68 8.42 5.29 -22.30
N ALA A 69 7.85 6.49 -22.38
CA ALA A 69 8.19 7.48 -23.42
C ALA A 69 9.68 7.88 -23.34
N LYS A 70 10.19 8.18 -22.14
CA LYS A 70 11.63 8.45 -21.94
C LYS A 70 12.50 7.25 -22.31
N ARG A 71 12.04 6.03 -22.02
CA ARG A 71 12.74 4.81 -22.42
C ARG A 71 12.81 4.67 -23.93
N LYS A 72 11.71 4.94 -24.67
CA LYS A 72 11.69 4.95 -26.14
C LYS A 72 12.68 5.96 -26.69
N GLU A 73 12.72 7.18 -26.18
CA GLU A 73 13.69 8.20 -26.60
C GLU A 73 15.12 7.71 -26.44
N THR A 74 15.45 7.09 -25.30
CA THR A 74 16.78 6.51 -25.04
C THR A 74 17.12 5.42 -26.04
N ILE A 75 16.19 4.52 -26.34
CA ILE A 75 16.35 3.42 -27.29
C ILE A 75 16.56 3.99 -28.71
N THR A 76 15.71 4.89 -29.16
CA THR A 76 15.79 5.53 -30.46
C THR A 76 17.12 6.24 -30.66
N LYS A 77 17.57 6.99 -29.65
CA LYS A 77 18.87 7.65 -29.65
C LYS A 77 20.01 6.65 -29.81
N THR A 78 20.03 5.58 -28.99
CA THR A 78 21.09 4.58 -29.00
C THR A 78 21.20 3.85 -30.34
N ILE A 79 20.05 3.50 -30.95
CA ILE A 79 20.03 2.83 -32.26
C ILE A 79 20.46 3.77 -33.37
N SER A 80 20.06 5.05 -33.31
CA SER A 80 20.45 6.09 -34.27
C SER A 80 21.95 6.37 -34.23
N GLU A 81 22.55 6.44 -33.04
CA GLU A 81 24.00 6.60 -32.86
C GLU A 81 24.79 5.42 -33.45
N GLN A 82 24.20 4.22 -33.53
CA GLN A 82 24.80 3.06 -34.21
C GLN A 82 24.59 3.08 -35.73
N GLY A 83 23.87 4.04 -36.28
CA GLY A 83 23.53 4.10 -37.70
C GLY A 83 22.59 2.99 -38.18
N LYS A 84 21.86 2.34 -37.27
CA LYS A 84 20.98 1.19 -37.56
C LYS A 84 19.52 1.52 -37.55
N MET A 85 19.13 2.78 -37.31
CA MET A 85 17.74 3.19 -37.31
C MET A 85 17.16 3.15 -38.74
N THR A 86 15.99 2.52 -38.87
CA THR A 86 15.19 2.50 -40.09
C THR A 86 13.81 3.11 -39.84
N ALA A 87 13.12 3.60 -40.86
CA ALA A 87 11.77 4.16 -40.71
C ALA A 87 10.76 3.13 -40.15
N GLU A 88 10.91 1.83 -40.50
CA GLU A 88 10.07 0.77 -39.97
C GLU A 88 10.32 0.51 -38.49
N LEU A 89 11.61 0.49 -38.09
CA LEU A 89 11.99 0.29 -36.69
C LEU A 89 11.54 1.46 -35.81
N ASP A 90 11.71 2.68 -36.27
CA ASP A 90 11.25 3.89 -35.57
C ASP A 90 9.73 3.87 -35.36
N LYS A 91 8.97 3.50 -36.41
CA LYS A 91 7.51 3.31 -36.28
C LYS A 91 7.15 2.24 -35.26
N ARG A 92 7.81 1.08 -35.30
CA ARG A 92 7.56 -0.01 -34.32
C ARG A 92 7.85 0.42 -32.88
N ILE A 93 8.95 1.15 -32.66
CA ILE A 93 9.29 1.68 -31.32
C ILE A 93 8.23 2.71 -30.88
N SER A 94 7.82 3.61 -31.75
CA SER A 94 6.87 4.67 -31.44
C SER A 94 5.48 4.12 -31.09
N GLU A 95 5.01 3.07 -31.77
CA GLU A 95 3.71 2.44 -31.57
C GLU A 95 3.69 1.43 -30.40
N CYS A 96 4.85 0.93 -29.95
CA CYS A 96 4.94 -0.07 -28.88
C CYS A 96 4.76 0.54 -27.49
N TRP A 97 3.71 0.16 -26.75
CA TRP A 97 3.45 0.55 -25.36
C TRP A 97 3.44 -0.63 -24.39
N ASN A 98 4.15 -1.70 -24.75
CA ASN A 98 4.42 -2.84 -23.90
C ASN A 98 5.91 -2.89 -23.56
N ALA A 99 6.25 -2.84 -22.28
CA ALA A 99 7.65 -2.75 -21.85
C ALA A 99 8.48 -3.97 -22.25
N ALA A 100 7.92 -5.18 -22.17
CA ALA A 100 8.62 -6.40 -22.56
C ALA A 100 8.87 -6.46 -24.08
N GLU A 101 7.88 -6.09 -24.88
CA GLU A 101 8.02 -6.02 -26.35
C GLU A 101 9.01 -4.94 -26.78
N LEU A 102 8.99 -3.78 -26.10
CA LEU A 102 9.93 -2.69 -26.35
C LEU A 102 11.38 -3.11 -26.10
N GLU A 103 11.61 -3.82 -24.99
CA GLU A 103 12.96 -4.36 -24.69
C GLU A 103 13.37 -5.47 -25.66
N ASP A 104 12.44 -6.30 -26.16
CA ASP A 104 12.72 -7.31 -27.19
C ASP A 104 13.13 -6.64 -28.52
N ILE A 105 12.40 -5.59 -28.95
CA ILE A 105 12.78 -4.79 -30.14
C ILE A 105 14.17 -4.19 -29.98
N TYR A 106 14.53 -3.73 -28.80
CA TYR A 106 15.82 -3.12 -28.52
C TYR A 106 16.97 -4.13 -28.37
N LEU A 107 16.68 -5.37 -27.99
CA LEU A 107 17.69 -6.37 -27.58
C LEU A 107 18.82 -6.59 -28.61
N PRO A 108 18.57 -6.65 -29.95
CA PRO A 108 19.64 -6.79 -30.95
C PRO A 108 20.60 -5.59 -31.03
N TYR A 109 20.14 -4.40 -30.59
CA TYR A 109 20.87 -3.13 -30.65
C TYR A 109 21.48 -2.72 -29.31
N LYS A 110 21.09 -3.42 -28.23
CA LYS A 110 21.54 -3.10 -26.87
C LYS A 110 23.08 -3.31 -26.75
N PRO A 111 23.83 -2.33 -26.27
CA PRO A 111 25.25 -2.52 -25.99
C PRO A 111 25.46 -3.69 -25.04
N LYS A 112 26.25 -4.68 -25.49
CA LYS A 112 26.49 -5.93 -24.73
C LYS A 112 27.88 -5.93 -24.14
N ARG A 113 28.05 -6.63 -23.03
CA ARG A 113 29.34 -7.05 -22.55
C ARG A 113 29.91 -8.09 -23.56
N ARG A 114 31.22 -8.31 -23.57
CA ARG A 114 31.90 -9.27 -24.47
C ARG A 114 31.28 -10.66 -24.34
N THR A 115 30.36 -11.01 -25.27
CA THR A 115 29.68 -12.32 -25.34
C THR A 115 30.51 -13.33 -26.09
N LYS A 116 30.18 -14.64 -25.96
CA LYS A 116 30.81 -15.69 -26.79
C LYS A 116 30.62 -15.43 -28.28
N ALA A 117 29.45 -14.98 -28.69
CA ALA A 117 29.13 -14.60 -30.05
C ALA A 117 29.94 -13.38 -30.51
N GLN A 118 30.13 -12.39 -29.64
CA GLN A 118 30.98 -11.24 -29.94
C GLN A 118 32.44 -11.67 -30.17
N VAL A 119 32.98 -12.52 -29.31
CA VAL A 119 34.33 -13.11 -29.49
C VAL A 119 34.44 -13.88 -30.81
N ALA A 120 33.40 -14.64 -31.18
CA ALA A 120 33.37 -15.37 -32.43
C ALA A 120 33.33 -14.43 -33.67
N ARG A 121 32.60 -13.31 -33.59
CA ARG A 121 32.61 -12.26 -34.64
C ARG A 121 33.97 -11.61 -34.77
N GLU A 122 34.63 -11.27 -33.67
CA GLU A 122 35.99 -10.71 -33.64
C GLU A 122 37.00 -11.65 -34.29
N ARG A 123 36.80 -12.97 -34.16
CA ARG A 123 37.63 -14.01 -34.84
C ARG A 123 37.23 -14.19 -36.32
N GLY A 124 36.27 -13.45 -36.84
CA GLY A 124 35.87 -13.49 -38.26
C GLY A 124 34.98 -14.69 -38.63
N LEU A 125 34.22 -15.26 -37.64
CA LEU A 125 33.40 -16.44 -37.86
C LEU A 125 31.96 -16.13 -38.31
N GLU A 126 31.56 -14.87 -38.47
CA GLU A 126 30.24 -14.47 -38.90
C GLU A 126 29.85 -15.00 -40.31
N PRO A 127 30.75 -14.99 -41.34
CA PRO A 127 30.40 -15.59 -42.61
C PRO A 127 30.19 -17.12 -42.52
N LEU A 128 30.91 -17.83 -41.65
CA LEU A 128 30.66 -19.25 -41.41
C LEU A 128 29.28 -19.48 -40.74
N ALA A 129 28.91 -18.67 -39.78
CA ALA A 129 27.58 -18.72 -39.17
C ALA A 129 26.48 -18.49 -40.22
N ALA A 130 26.67 -17.57 -41.16
CA ALA A 130 25.74 -17.35 -42.26
C ALA A 130 25.63 -18.57 -43.19
N ILE A 131 26.74 -19.24 -43.55
CA ILE A 131 26.77 -20.48 -44.36
C ILE A 131 25.98 -21.58 -43.65
N ILE A 132 26.23 -21.80 -42.35
CA ILE A 132 25.50 -22.80 -41.54
C ILE A 132 24.01 -22.49 -41.49
N SER A 133 23.62 -21.22 -41.27
CA SER A 133 22.24 -20.78 -41.19
C SER A 133 21.45 -20.98 -42.48
N LEU A 134 22.09 -20.92 -43.66
CA LEU A 134 21.45 -21.21 -44.93
C LEU A 134 21.14 -22.70 -45.09
N GLN A 135 21.83 -23.60 -44.39
CA GLN A 135 21.68 -25.06 -44.36
C GLN A 135 21.74 -25.74 -45.75
N ARG A 136 22.46 -25.16 -46.69
CA ARG A 136 22.60 -25.65 -48.07
C ARG A 136 23.96 -26.29 -48.32
N GLU A 137 24.96 -26.06 -47.47
CA GLU A 137 26.31 -26.58 -47.62
C GLU A 137 26.35 -28.07 -47.32
N SER A 138 26.92 -28.86 -48.22
CA SER A 138 27.03 -30.30 -48.12
C SER A 138 28.25 -30.75 -47.31
N ASP A 139 29.39 -30.05 -47.46
CA ASP A 139 30.65 -30.29 -46.71
C ASP A 139 31.01 -29.08 -45.85
N ILE A 140 30.31 -28.95 -44.72
CA ILE A 140 30.50 -27.82 -43.81
C ILE A 140 31.85 -27.89 -43.10
N GLU A 141 32.45 -29.06 -42.95
CA GLU A 141 33.79 -29.23 -42.39
C GLU A 141 34.84 -28.65 -43.34
N ALA A 142 34.75 -28.85 -44.66
CA ALA A 142 35.63 -28.23 -45.64
C ALA A 142 35.42 -26.70 -45.66
N ALA A 143 34.19 -26.21 -45.57
CA ALA A 143 33.92 -24.79 -45.46
C ALA A 143 34.55 -24.20 -44.19
N ALA A 144 34.41 -24.87 -43.02
CA ALA A 144 34.94 -24.42 -41.74
C ALA A 144 36.47 -24.37 -41.71
N ARG A 145 37.18 -25.27 -42.40
CA ARG A 145 38.67 -25.26 -42.50
C ARG A 145 39.20 -23.92 -43.02
N ARG A 146 38.45 -23.20 -43.86
CA ARG A 146 38.83 -21.89 -44.41
C ARG A 146 38.87 -20.79 -43.35
N PHE A 147 38.26 -21.01 -42.21
CA PHE A 147 38.17 -20.08 -41.08
C PHE A 147 39.14 -20.42 -39.96
N VAL A 148 39.88 -21.53 -40.06
CA VAL A 148 40.92 -21.90 -39.10
C VAL A 148 42.13 -21.01 -39.34
N ARG A 149 42.17 -19.88 -38.64
CA ARG A 149 43.23 -18.87 -38.71
C ARG A 149 43.25 -18.01 -37.43
N GLY A 150 44.40 -17.41 -37.15
CA GLY A 150 44.55 -16.55 -35.97
C GLY A 150 44.32 -17.32 -34.67
N GLU A 151 43.35 -16.90 -33.91
CA GLU A 151 42.97 -17.52 -32.62
C GLU A 151 42.04 -18.75 -32.76
N VAL A 152 41.59 -19.10 -33.96
CA VAL A 152 40.73 -20.26 -34.20
C VAL A 152 41.62 -21.51 -34.33
N LYS A 153 41.51 -22.40 -33.36
CA LYS A 153 42.44 -23.54 -33.19
C LYS A 153 42.26 -24.65 -34.23
N ASP A 154 41.02 -25.02 -34.48
CA ASP A 154 40.64 -26.10 -35.37
C ASP A 154 39.20 -25.92 -35.94
N THR A 155 38.77 -26.85 -36.75
CA THR A 155 37.47 -26.85 -37.40
C THR A 155 36.34 -26.93 -36.37
N ALA A 156 36.52 -27.65 -35.28
CA ALA A 156 35.49 -27.78 -34.22
C ALA A 156 35.33 -26.43 -33.47
N ASP A 157 36.43 -25.73 -33.19
CA ASP A 157 36.40 -24.38 -32.58
C ASP A 157 35.74 -23.36 -33.52
N ALA A 158 36.00 -23.44 -34.85
CA ALA A 158 35.35 -22.60 -35.85
C ALA A 158 33.80 -22.84 -35.89
N LEU A 159 33.38 -24.11 -35.93
CA LEU A 159 31.95 -24.48 -35.94
C LEU A 159 31.28 -24.08 -34.63
N LYS A 160 31.95 -24.26 -33.49
CA LYS A 160 31.40 -23.85 -32.18
C LYS A 160 31.22 -22.34 -32.06
N GLY A 161 32.22 -21.56 -32.53
CA GLY A 161 32.10 -20.12 -32.58
C GLY A 161 30.94 -19.65 -33.49
N ALA A 162 30.77 -20.29 -34.65
CA ALA A 162 29.64 -20.02 -35.54
C ALA A 162 28.29 -20.37 -34.90
N GLN A 163 28.22 -21.50 -34.15
CA GLN A 163 27.01 -21.85 -33.38
C GLN A 163 26.72 -20.84 -32.27
N ASP A 164 27.71 -20.27 -31.59
CA ASP A 164 27.52 -19.23 -30.58
C ASP A 164 26.89 -17.96 -31.20
N ILE A 165 27.29 -17.59 -32.44
CA ILE A 165 26.65 -16.47 -33.18
C ILE A 165 25.18 -16.79 -33.52
N ILE A 166 24.92 -18.00 -34.03
CA ILE A 166 23.55 -18.44 -34.36
C ILE A 166 22.70 -18.48 -33.10
N ALA A 167 23.20 -19.01 -31.99
CA ALA A 167 22.49 -19.08 -30.71
C ALA A 167 22.11 -17.69 -30.18
N GLU A 168 23.03 -16.71 -30.33
CA GLU A 168 22.69 -15.31 -29.96
C GLU A 168 21.56 -14.77 -30.84
N GLY A 169 21.63 -14.95 -32.18
CA GLY A 169 20.56 -14.55 -33.10
C GLY A 169 19.20 -15.18 -32.77
N VAL A 170 19.18 -16.48 -32.45
CA VAL A 170 17.95 -17.17 -31.99
C VAL A 170 17.41 -16.57 -30.68
N SER A 171 18.31 -16.19 -29.75
CA SER A 171 17.91 -15.62 -28.47
C SER A 171 17.35 -14.20 -28.57
N GLU A 172 17.69 -13.48 -29.64
CA GLU A 172 17.25 -12.12 -29.94
C GLU A 172 16.01 -12.09 -30.84
N ASP A 173 15.62 -13.22 -31.40
CA ASP A 173 14.42 -13.33 -32.19
C ASP A 173 13.16 -13.14 -31.32
N GLU A 174 12.37 -12.12 -31.63
CA GLU A 174 11.17 -11.73 -30.87
C GLU A 174 10.13 -12.85 -30.81
N ARG A 175 9.99 -13.65 -31.89
CA ARG A 175 9.03 -14.77 -31.93
C ARG A 175 9.47 -15.89 -30.98
N THR A 176 10.77 -16.16 -30.94
CA THR A 176 11.38 -17.12 -30.01
C THR A 176 11.07 -16.70 -28.56
N ARG A 177 11.33 -15.44 -28.20
CA ARG A 177 11.06 -14.92 -26.86
C ARG A 177 9.59 -14.94 -26.53
N SER A 178 8.73 -14.51 -27.47
CA SER A 178 7.28 -14.52 -27.30
C SER A 178 6.73 -15.93 -27.08
N LEU A 179 7.20 -16.95 -27.81
CA LEU A 179 6.79 -18.34 -27.62
C LEU A 179 7.14 -18.84 -26.22
N VAL A 180 8.36 -18.64 -25.76
CA VAL A 180 8.80 -19.07 -24.42
C VAL A 180 8.05 -18.29 -23.34
N ARG A 181 7.88 -16.97 -23.48
CA ARG A 181 7.13 -16.13 -22.53
C ARG A 181 5.67 -16.58 -22.41
N ASN A 182 5.04 -16.95 -23.52
CA ASN A 182 3.68 -17.47 -23.51
C ASN A 182 3.56 -18.84 -22.82
N ALA A 183 4.57 -19.71 -22.95
CA ALA A 183 4.63 -20.95 -22.19
C ALA A 183 4.74 -20.66 -20.68
N PHE A 184 5.62 -19.74 -20.28
CA PHE A 184 5.73 -19.33 -18.88
C PHE A 184 4.44 -18.73 -18.31
N ARG A 185 3.74 -17.88 -19.05
CA ARG A 185 2.43 -17.35 -18.61
C ARG A 185 1.41 -18.42 -18.29
N ARG A 186 1.40 -19.52 -19.04
CA ARG A 186 0.41 -20.59 -18.87
C ARG A 186 0.83 -21.63 -17.84
N GLU A 187 2.11 -22.00 -17.83
CA GLU A 187 2.59 -23.26 -17.25
C GLU A 187 3.73 -23.08 -16.25
N ALA A 188 4.21 -21.85 -16.03
CA ALA A 188 5.31 -21.65 -15.08
C ALA A 188 4.94 -22.17 -13.68
N VAL A 189 5.88 -22.90 -13.12
CA VAL A 189 5.82 -23.46 -11.77
C VAL A 189 6.91 -22.78 -10.93
N ILE A 190 6.53 -22.29 -9.76
CA ILE A 190 7.47 -21.87 -8.73
C ILE A 190 7.81 -23.07 -7.85
N THR A 191 9.10 -23.30 -7.64
CA THR A 191 9.60 -24.34 -6.74
C THR A 191 10.52 -23.73 -5.69
N SER A 192 10.41 -24.23 -4.47
CA SER A 192 11.27 -23.85 -3.35
C SER A 192 11.88 -25.08 -2.72
N LYS A 193 13.18 -25.03 -2.44
CA LYS A 193 13.94 -26.09 -1.78
C LYS A 193 14.82 -25.54 -0.67
N ALA A 194 14.93 -26.29 0.42
CA ALA A 194 15.85 -25.94 1.50
C ALA A 194 17.32 -25.97 1.04
N VAL A 195 18.11 -25.04 1.52
CA VAL A 195 19.57 -25.06 1.39
C VAL A 195 20.10 -25.99 2.49
N LYS A 196 20.57 -27.19 2.10
CA LYS A 196 20.93 -28.30 2.98
C LYS A 196 21.84 -27.93 4.17
N ALA A 197 22.69 -26.93 4.04
CA ALA A 197 23.61 -26.48 5.10
C ALA A 197 22.92 -25.71 6.24
N LYS A 198 21.65 -25.31 6.10
CA LYS A 198 20.93 -24.45 7.05
C LYS A 198 19.58 -25.04 7.53
N ALA A 199 19.20 -26.23 7.06
CA ALA A 199 17.86 -26.79 7.29
C ALA A 199 17.55 -27.21 8.75
N ASP A 200 18.57 -27.34 9.60
CA ASP A 200 18.44 -28.01 10.91
C ASP A 200 18.47 -27.03 12.12
N SER A 201 18.21 -25.74 11.92
CA SER A 201 18.19 -24.77 13.03
C SER A 201 16.74 -24.35 13.38
N ASP A 202 16.46 -24.09 14.65
CA ASP A 202 15.15 -23.61 15.13
C ASP A 202 14.70 -22.32 14.41
N GLU A 203 15.64 -21.45 14.01
CA GLU A 203 15.36 -20.23 13.26
C GLU A 203 14.78 -20.49 11.86
N THR A 204 15.04 -21.68 11.28
CA THR A 204 14.58 -22.06 9.96
C THR A 204 13.22 -22.77 9.96
N ALA A 205 12.74 -23.18 11.14
CA ALA A 205 11.45 -23.88 11.29
C ALA A 205 10.26 -23.10 10.70
N LYS A 206 10.31 -21.76 10.73
CA LYS A 206 9.29 -20.89 10.14
C LYS A 206 9.14 -21.05 8.60
N TYR A 207 10.13 -21.66 7.93
CA TYR A 207 10.11 -21.92 6.48
C TYR A 207 9.90 -23.40 6.13
N SER A 208 9.63 -24.27 7.11
CA SER A 208 9.52 -25.72 6.91
C SER A 208 8.51 -26.11 5.82
N ASP A 209 7.40 -25.38 5.71
CA ASP A 209 6.37 -25.60 4.70
C ASP A 209 6.88 -25.35 3.26
N TYR A 210 8.04 -24.71 3.10
CA TYR A 210 8.66 -24.36 1.81
C TYR A 210 9.96 -25.11 1.53
N PHE A 211 10.36 -26.08 2.35
CA PHE A 211 11.61 -26.84 2.16
C PHE A 211 11.59 -27.77 0.95
N ASP A 212 10.42 -28.23 0.55
CA ASP A 212 10.18 -28.94 -0.72
C ASP A 212 8.77 -28.58 -1.21
N PHE A 213 8.66 -27.44 -1.87
CA PHE A 213 7.39 -26.87 -2.25
C PHE A 213 7.34 -26.59 -3.76
N SER A 214 6.17 -26.82 -4.37
CA SER A 214 5.95 -26.58 -5.79
C SER A 214 4.48 -26.24 -6.06
N GLU A 215 4.23 -25.17 -6.80
CA GLU A 215 2.88 -24.82 -7.29
C GLU A 215 2.92 -24.02 -8.59
N PRO A 216 1.82 -23.99 -9.38
CA PRO A 216 1.72 -23.11 -10.54
C PRO A 216 1.87 -21.63 -10.14
N LEU A 217 2.81 -20.89 -10.76
CA LEU A 217 3.11 -19.50 -10.44
C LEU A 217 1.86 -18.61 -10.46
N ARG A 218 0.98 -18.79 -11.44
CA ARG A 218 -0.27 -18.04 -11.59
C ARG A 218 -1.28 -18.23 -10.44
N ARG A 219 -1.09 -19.24 -9.59
CA ARG A 219 -1.94 -19.54 -8.43
C ARG A 219 -1.25 -19.25 -7.11
N CYS A 220 0.02 -18.87 -7.15
CA CYS A 220 0.80 -18.56 -5.95
C CYS A 220 0.34 -17.25 -5.35
N PRO A 221 -0.27 -17.24 -4.14
CA PRO A 221 -0.71 -16.01 -3.49
C PRO A 221 0.47 -15.13 -3.10
N ALA A 222 0.26 -13.81 -3.05
CA ALA A 222 1.29 -12.82 -2.73
C ALA A 222 2.04 -13.14 -1.43
N HIS A 223 1.32 -13.45 -0.35
CA HIS A 223 1.94 -13.74 0.97
C HIS A 223 2.88 -14.94 0.92
N ARG A 224 2.53 -15.99 0.14
CA ARG A 224 3.37 -17.19 0.00
C ARG A 224 4.61 -16.90 -0.83
N LEU A 225 4.46 -16.14 -1.92
CA LEU A 225 5.59 -15.69 -2.72
C LEU A 225 6.55 -14.84 -1.89
N LEU A 226 6.03 -13.89 -1.11
CA LEU A 226 6.84 -13.03 -0.25
C LEU A 226 7.53 -13.82 0.85
N ALA A 227 6.87 -14.80 1.47
CA ALA A 227 7.48 -15.71 2.44
C ALA A 227 8.68 -16.47 1.86
N MET A 228 8.48 -17.07 0.66
CA MET A 228 9.56 -17.78 -0.04
C MET A 228 10.71 -16.84 -0.39
N ARG A 229 10.43 -15.63 -0.91
CA ARG A 229 11.45 -14.63 -1.27
C ARG A 229 12.23 -14.14 -0.04
N ARG A 230 11.57 -13.97 1.11
CA ARG A 230 12.25 -13.69 2.38
C ARG A 230 13.21 -14.83 2.76
N GLY A 231 12.75 -16.08 2.69
CA GLY A 231 13.59 -17.25 2.95
C GLY A 231 14.78 -17.38 1.98
N GLU A 232 14.63 -16.96 0.73
CA GLU A 232 15.70 -16.88 -0.26
C GLU A 232 16.71 -15.77 0.10
N ALA A 233 16.24 -14.59 0.47
CA ALA A 233 17.09 -13.47 0.91
C ALA A 233 17.89 -13.81 2.17
N GLU A 234 17.30 -14.54 3.12
CA GLU A 234 17.98 -15.07 4.32
C GLU A 234 18.93 -16.26 3.98
N GLY A 235 18.93 -16.74 2.74
CA GLY A 235 19.75 -17.84 2.26
C GLY A 235 19.35 -19.22 2.82
N ILE A 236 18.10 -19.36 3.26
CA ILE A 236 17.51 -20.61 3.78
C ILE A 236 16.86 -21.41 2.65
N LEU A 237 16.21 -20.72 1.73
CA LEU A 237 15.52 -21.33 0.59
C LEU A 237 16.27 -21.03 -0.71
N ARG A 238 16.06 -21.91 -1.68
CA ARG A 238 16.44 -21.70 -3.07
C ARG A 238 15.18 -21.78 -3.93
N ILE A 239 14.86 -20.69 -4.62
CA ILE A 239 13.66 -20.58 -5.45
C ILE A 239 14.04 -20.70 -6.91
N SER A 240 13.21 -21.38 -7.69
CA SER A 240 13.26 -21.37 -9.14
C SER A 240 11.87 -21.24 -9.73
N ILE A 241 11.78 -20.56 -10.87
CA ILE A 241 10.57 -20.44 -11.67
C ILE A 241 10.88 -21.05 -13.02
N SER A 242 10.19 -22.09 -13.40
CA SER A 242 10.44 -22.80 -14.67
C SER A 242 9.13 -23.24 -15.31
N ALA A 243 9.14 -23.35 -16.63
CA ALA A 243 8.07 -23.97 -17.39
C ALA A 243 8.61 -25.20 -18.12
N ASP A 244 7.77 -26.23 -18.27
CA ASP A 244 8.05 -27.32 -19.21
C ASP A 244 7.73 -26.78 -20.61
N ASP A 245 8.78 -26.60 -21.40
CA ASP A 245 8.72 -25.88 -22.67
C ASP A 245 9.08 -26.76 -23.88
N GLU A 246 8.97 -28.08 -23.79
CA GLU A 246 9.26 -28.99 -24.89
C GLU A 246 8.45 -28.69 -26.17
N GLU A 247 7.16 -28.31 -26.01
CA GLU A 247 6.35 -27.85 -27.14
C GLU A 247 6.91 -26.58 -27.78
N SER A 248 7.26 -25.57 -26.95
CA SER A 248 7.87 -24.34 -27.43
C SER A 248 9.21 -24.60 -28.11
N LYS A 249 10.04 -25.47 -27.55
CA LYS A 249 11.31 -25.90 -28.12
C LYS A 249 11.13 -26.54 -29.51
N GLN A 250 10.15 -27.43 -29.65
CA GLN A 250 9.84 -28.04 -30.94
C GLN A 250 9.37 -27.01 -31.97
N ARG A 251 8.53 -26.07 -31.57
CA ARG A 251 8.05 -24.96 -32.44
C ARG A 251 9.21 -24.07 -32.89
N ILE A 252 10.10 -23.70 -31.96
CA ILE A 252 11.27 -22.88 -32.26
C ILE A 252 12.24 -23.63 -33.17
N ARG A 253 12.51 -24.92 -32.90
CA ARG A 253 13.30 -25.74 -33.82
C ARG A 253 12.72 -25.75 -35.25
N LYS A 254 11.40 -25.89 -35.42
CA LYS A 254 10.74 -25.83 -36.75
C LYS A 254 10.90 -24.47 -37.43
N MET A 255 11.07 -23.37 -36.70
CA MET A 255 11.31 -22.04 -37.29
C MET A 255 12.71 -21.92 -37.92
N PHE A 256 13.71 -22.48 -37.27
CA PHE A 256 15.11 -22.30 -37.65
C PHE A 256 15.71 -23.50 -38.40
N VAL A 257 15.27 -24.72 -38.14
CA VAL A 257 15.87 -25.94 -38.72
C VAL A 257 15.14 -26.33 -40.00
N LYS A 258 15.87 -26.37 -41.12
CA LYS A 258 15.37 -26.69 -42.47
C LYS A 258 16.04 -27.97 -42.98
N GLY A 259 15.35 -29.08 -42.90
CA GLY A 259 15.89 -30.37 -43.39
C GLY A 259 16.73 -31.15 -42.37
N THR A 260 17.58 -32.05 -42.86
CA THR A 260 18.34 -33.05 -42.04
C THR A 260 19.84 -33.05 -42.29
N SER A 261 20.35 -32.02 -42.97
CA SER A 261 21.78 -31.91 -43.29
C SER A 261 22.65 -31.74 -42.04
N ARG A 262 23.98 -31.87 -42.20
CA ARG A 262 24.93 -31.58 -41.11
C ARG A 262 24.78 -30.14 -40.60
N CYS A 263 24.57 -29.16 -41.49
CA CYS A 263 24.26 -27.78 -41.12
C CYS A 263 22.96 -27.68 -40.31
N SER A 264 21.90 -28.43 -40.71
CA SER A 264 20.63 -28.45 -39.96
C SER A 264 20.83 -28.97 -38.53
N LYS A 265 21.69 -29.96 -38.32
CA LYS A 265 22.06 -30.44 -36.97
C LYS A 265 22.78 -29.38 -36.16
N LEU A 266 23.75 -28.67 -36.76
CA LEU A 266 24.46 -27.57 -36.09
C LEU A 266 23.54 -26.43 -35.71
N VAL A 267 22.56 -26.09 -36.55
CA VAL A 267 21.51 -25.09 -36.21
C VAL A 267 20.59 -25.61 -35.09
N ALA A 268 20.20 -26.88 -35.11
CA ALA A 268 19.40 -27.47 -34.03
C ALA A 268 20.13 -27.42 -32.68
N ASP A 269 21.40 -27.77 -32.66
CA ASP A 269 22.25 -27.67 -31.46
C ASP A 269 22.40 -26.21 -30.97
N ALA A 270 22.51 -25.25 -31.89
CA ALA A 270 22.57 -23.82 -31.57
C ALA A 270 21.24 -23.31 -31.00
N VAL A 271 20.09 -23.77 -31.52
CA VAL A 271 18.75 -23.47 -30.99
C VAL A 271 18.64 -24.00 -29.56
N ASP A 272 19.04 -25.24 -29.30
CA ASP A 272 18.98 -25.82 -27.97
C ASP A 272 19.89 -25.07 -26.97
N ASP A 273 21.10 -24.71 -27.39
CA ASP A 273 22.00 -23.89 -26.57
C ASP A 273 21.39 -22.50 -26.29
N ALA A 274 20.80 -21.85 -27.30
CA ALA A 274 20.12 -20.56 -27.15
C ALA A 274 19.01 -20.63 -26.11
N LEU A 275 18.15 -21.64 -26.23
CA LEU A 275 17.04 -21.83 -25.30
C LEU A 275 17.54 -22.09 -23.88
N LYS A 276 18.47 -23.01 -23.68
CA LYS A 276 18.97 -23.41 -22.38
C LYS A 276 19.79 -22.32 -21.68
N ARG A 277 20.67 -21.64 -22.41
CA ARG A 277 21.67 -20.73 -21.85
C ARG A 277 21.29 -19.27 -21.89
N LEU A 278 20.49 -18.84 -22.85
CA LEU A 278 20.21 -17.43 -23.09
C LEU A 278 18.73 -17.07 -22.85
N VAL A 279 17.79 -17.76 -23.51
CA VAL A 279 16.38 -17.38 -23.49
C VAL A 279 15.72 -17.75 -22.16
N LYS A 280 15.82 -19.03 -21.76
CA LYS A 280 15.15 -19.53 -20.54
C LYS A 280 15.59 -18.78 -19.28
N PRO A 281 16.88 -18.60 -18.97
CA PRO A 281 17.31 -17.84 -17.79
C PRO A 281 16.85 -16.37 -17.83
N ALA A 282 16.79 -15.75 -19.02
CA ALA A 282 16.30 -14.38 -19.17
C ALA A 282 14.79 -14.28 -18.86
N ILE A 283 14.00 -15.20 -19.39
CA ILE A 283 12.55 -15.26 -19.13
C ILE A 283 12.26 -15.67 -17.69
N GLU A 284 13.01 -16.59 -17.09
CA GLU A 284 12.92 -16.92 -15.66
C GLU A 284 13.13 -15.68 -14.79
N THR A 285 14.14 -14.87 -15.09
CA THR A 285 14.41 -13.59 -14.40
C THR A 285 13.28 -12.58 -14.61
N GLU A 286 12.74 -12.48 -15.83
CA GLU A 286 11.61 -11.64 -16.16
C GLU A 286 10.37 -12.01 -15.33
N PHE A 287 10.01 -13.30 -15.28
CA PHE A 287 8.86 -13.77 -14.51
C PHE A 287 9.08 -13.70 -12.99
N ALA A 288 10.32 -13.86 -12.54
CA ALA A 288 10.66 -13.62 -11.14
C ALA A 288 10.42 -12.16 -10.73
N ALA A 289 10.80 -11.20 -11.58
CA ALA A 289 10.56 -9.78 -11.36
C ALA A 289 9.06 -9.43 -11.43
N ILE A 290 8.36 -9.88 -12.47
CA ILE A 290 6.91 -9.63 -12.65
C ILE A 290 6.10 -10.19 -11.47
N SER A 291 6.36 -11.43 -11.08
CA SER A 291 5.63 -12.06 -9.97
C SER A 291 5.91 -11.36 -8.64
N LYS A 292 7.15 -10.92 -8.40
CA LYS A 292 7.50 -10.13 -7.21
C LYS A 292 6.79 -8.78 -7.20
N GLU A 293 6.78 -8.07 -8.33
CA GLU A 293 6.09 -6.80 -8.46
C GLU A 293 4.57 -6.93 -8.19
N GLN A 294 3.94 -7.94 -8.77
CA GLN A 294 2.52 -8.21 -8.52
C GLN A 294 2.23 -8.52 -7.05
N ALA A 295 3.08 -9.32 -6.41
CA ALA A 295 2.95 -9.64 -4.99
C ALA A 295 3.15 -8.41 -4.10
N ASP A 296 4.09 -7.53 -4.47
CA ASP A 296 4.31 -6.26 -3.77
C ASP A 296 3.08 -5.34 -3.88
N ASP A 297 2.55 -5.16 -5.09
CA ASP A 297 1.40 -4.29 -5.32
C ASP A 297 0.16 -4.80 -4.57
N GLU A 298 -0.07 -6.11 -4.53
CA GLU A 298 -1.16 -6.74 -3.77
C GLU A 298 -0.98 -6.54 -2.25
N ALA A 299 0.22 -6.80 -1.73
CA ALA A 299 0.50 -6.63 -0.31
C ALA A 299 0.42 -5.16 0.12
N ILE A 300 0.97 -4.22 -0.66
CA ILE A 300 0.91 -2.78 -0.40
C ILE A 300 -0.53 -2.30 -0.36
N ARG A 301 -1.41 -2.81 -1.24
CA ARG A 301 -2.84 -2.48 -1.21
C ARG A 301 -3.49 -2.88 0.11
N VAL A 302 -3.19 -4.08 0.61
CA VAL A 302 -3.69 -4.54 1.93
C VAL A 302 -3.15 -3.67 3.05
N PHE A 303 -1.85 -3.33 3.03
CA PHE A 303 -1.25 -2.46 4.05
C PHE A 303 -1.85 -1.06 4.04
N ALA A 304 -2.14 -0.49 2.88
CA ALA A 304 -2.82 0.80 2.75
C ALA A 304 -4.24 0.74 3.33
N MET A 305 -4.99 -0.35 3.10
CA MET A 305 -6.31 -0.55 3.69
C MET A 305 -6.25 -0.68 5.22
N ASN A 306 -5.31 -1.45 5.74
CA ASN A 306 -5.11 -1.59 7.19
C ASN A 306 -4.75 -0.23 7.83
N LEU A 307 -3.83 0.53 7.21
CA LEU A 307 -3.48 1.87 7.67
C LEU A 307 -4.71 2.80 7.67
N ARG A 308 -5.50 2.78 6.59
CA ARG A 308 -6.72 3.59 6.50
C ARG A 308 -7.68 3.29 7.65
N GLN A 309 -7.86 2.02 8.00
CA GLN A 309 -8.74 1.61 9.10
C GLN A 309 -8.23 2.10 10.46
N LEU A 310 -6.91 2.01 10.69
CA LEU A 310 -6.27 2.54 11.90
C LEU A 310 -6.46 4.05 12.04
N LEU A 311 -6.21 4.79 10.96
CA LEU A 311 -6.32 6.25 10.94
C LEU A 311 -7.77 6.74 11.10
N LEU A 312 -8.73 6.01 10.54
CA LEU A 312 -10.15 6.31 10.60
C LEU A 312 -10.88 5.61 11.76
N ALA A 313 -10.16 5.02 12.71
CA ALA A 313 -10.77 4.49 13.93
C ALA A 313 -11.49 5.61 14.69
N ALA A 314 -12.61 5.25 15.33
CA ALA A 314 -13.49 6.19 15.99
C ALA A 314 -12.80 6.90 17.18
N PRO A 315 -12.76 8.24 17.22
CA PRO A 315 -12.16 8.98 18.32
C PRO A 315 -13.11 9.03 19.54
N LEU A 316 -12.52 9.06 20.74
CA LEU A 316 -13.25 9.37 21.95
C LEU A 316 -13.61 10.87 22.05
N GLY A 317 -12.83 11.71 21.39
CA GLY A 317 -12.93 13.17 21.44
C GLY A 317 -12.19 13.81 22.63
N PRO A 318 -12.44 15.13 22.86
CA PRO A 318 -11.74 15.92 23.87
C PRO A 318 -12.23 15.61 25.30
N LYS A 319 -11.71 14.55 25.92
CA LYS A 319 -12.03 14.09 27.27
C LYS A 319 -10.78 13.97 28.13
N LEU A 320 -10.98 13.95 29.46
CA LEU A 320 -9.92 13.64 30.42
C LEU A 320 -9.61 12.14 30.34
N VAL A 321 -8.37 11.79 29.96
CA VAL A 321 -7.97 10.40 29.72
C VAL A 321 -6.80 10.01 30.61
N MET A 322 -6.87 8.82 31.19
CA MET A 322 -5.73 8.15 31.81
C MET A 322 -5.14 7.17 30.78
N GLY A 323 -3.88 7.40 30.34
CA GLY A 323 -3.16 6.51 29.42
C GLY A 323 -2.24 5.57 30.20
N ILE A 324 -2.24 4.29 29.83
CA ILE A 324 -1.39 3.27 30.47
C ILE A 324 -0.59 2.54 29.40
N ASP A 325 0.73 2.58 29.53
CA ASP A 325 1.68 1.78 28.76
C ASP A 325 2.08 0.57 29.62
N PRO A 326 1.57 -0.65 29.31
CA PRO A 326 1.78 -1.84 30.12
C PRO A 326 3.22 -2.35 30.11
N GLY A 327 3.65 -3.00 31.19
CA GLY A 327 4.98 -3.63 31.22
C GLY A 327 5.22 -4.44 32.48
N PHE A 328 5.80 -5.64 32.31
CA PHE A 328 6.14 -6.52 33.44
C PHE A 328 7.35 -6.04 34.25
N ARG A 329 8.50 -5.89 33.59
CA ARG A 329 9.77 -5.57 34.30
C ARG A 329 9.89 -4.10 34.69
N THR A 330 9.53 -3.22 33.77
CA THR A 330 9.66 -1.78 33.95
C THR A 330 8.48 -1.16 34.66
N GLY A 331 7.44 -1.94 34.98
CA GLY A 331 6.15 -1.48 35.49
C GLY A 331 5.30 -0.82 34.42
N CYS A 332 4.02 -0.60 34.73
CA CYS A 332 3.08 0.11 33.88
C CYS A 332 3.28 1.62 34.06
N LYS A 333 3.45 2.37 32.96
CA LYS A 333 3.54 3.84 32.97
C LYS A 333 2.15 4.40 32.82
N VAL A 334 1.73 5.17 33.82
CA VAL A 334 0.42 5.81 33.89
C VAL A 334 0.58 7.30 33.68
N VAL A 335 -0.22 7.87 32.81
CA VAL A 335 -0.31 9.31 32.56
C VAL A 335 -1.75 9.78 32.69
N CYS A 336 -1.95 11.01 33.18
CA CYS A 336 -3.24 11.69 33.15
C CYS A 336 -3.16 12.85 32.16
N LEU A 337 -4.11 12.90 31.22
CA LEU A 337 -4.18 13.90 30.16
C LEU A 337 -5.44 14.76 30.33
N ASP A 338 -5.32 16.04 29.99
CA ASP A 338 -6.47 16.93 29.89
C ASP A 338 -7.26 16.70 28.56
N ALA A 339 -8.34 17.41 28.36
CA ALA A 339 -9.19 17.32 27.17
C ALA A 339 -8.48 17.76 25.87
N GLN A 340 -7.32 18.42 25.95
CA GLN A 340 -6.47 18.82 24.83
C GLN A 340 -5.29 17.84 24.63
N GLY A 341 -5.18 16.80 25.47
CA GLY A 341 -4.09 15.83 25.43
C GLY A 341 -2.79 16.33 26.06
N ASN A 342 -2.82 17.40 26.88
CA ASN A 342 -1.66 17.85 27.63
C ASN A 342 -1.42 16.97 28.86
N LEU A 343 -0.16 16.70 29.17
CA LEU A 343 0.22 15.87 30.30
C LEU A 343 0.04 16.63 31.62
N LEU A 344 -0.87 16.15 32.47
CA LEU A 344 -1.13 16.69 33.81
C LEU A 344 -0.28 15.98 34.88
N HIS A 345 -0.12 14.65 34.76
CA HIS A 345 0.61 13.83 35.73
C HIS A 345 1.15 12.56 35.07
N HIS A 346 2.23 12.02 35.61
CA HIS A 346 2.74 10.71 35.24
C HIS A 346 3.34 9.98 36.43
N GLU A 347 3.16 8.65 36.45
CA GLU A 347 3.68 7.77 37.50
C GLU A 347 3.92 6.37 36.94
N ALA A 348 4.80 5.60 37.58
CA ALA A 348 4.98 4.17 37.28
C ALA A 348 4.38 3.33 38.41
N ILE A 349 3.56 2.33 38.07
CA ILE A 349 2.98 1.35 39.00
C ILE A 349 3.46 -0.05 38.66
N PHE A 350 3.47 -0.94 39.63
CA PHE A 350 4.05 -2.29 39.52
C PHE A 350 3.05 -3.38 39.93
N PRO A 351 1.91 -3.55 39.26
CA PRO A 351 0.89 -4.52 39.66
C PRO A 351 1.26 -5.97 39.36
N HIS A 352 2.21 -6.19 38.42
CA HIS A 352 2.56 -7.52 37.90
C HIS A 352 3.88 -8.07 38.41
N PRO A 353 4.11 -9.41 38.31
CA PRO A 353 5.43 -10.00 38.57
C PRO A 353 6.51 -9.34 37.64
N PRO A 354 7.79 -9.25 38.08
CA PRO A 354 8.33 -9.79 39.34
C PRO A 354 8.09 -8.93 40.59
N ALA A 355 7.75 -7.64 40.42
CA ALA A 355 7.58 -6.74 41.57
C ALA A 355 6.30 -7.01 42.36
N ASN A 356 5.21 -7.35 41.69
CA ASN A 356 3.90 -7.77 42.27
C ASN A 356 3.37 -6.89 43.41
N ARG A 357 3.43 -5.55 43.28
CA ARG A 357 2.96 -4.57 44.26
C ARG A 357 1.50 -4.18 44.00
N ARG A 358 0.60 -5.16 43.90
CA ARG A 358 -0.76 -4.97 43.47
C ARG A 358 -1.54 -3.97 44.32
N SER A 359 -1.55 -4.13 45.65
CA SER A 359 -2.31 -3.24 46.56
C SER A 359 -1.81 -1.80 46.54
N GLU A 360 -0.48 -1.59 46.41
CA GLU A 360 0.11 -0.26 46.28
C GLU A 360 -0.36 0.36 44.92
N ALA A 361 -0.29 -0.41 43.83
CA ALA A 361 -0.71 0.02 42.52
C ALA A 361 -2.22 0.37 42.47
N GLU A 362 -3.10 -0.41 43.11
CA GLU A 362 -4.51 -0.12 43.26
C GLU A 362 -4.76 1.20 43.99
N THR A 363 -4.05 1.43 45.08
CA THR A 363 -4.17 2.68 45.84
C THR A 363 -3.76 3.88 44.98
N ARG A 364 -2.61 3.78 44.31
CA ARG A 364 -2.13 4.85 43.41
C ARG A 364 -3.09 5.14 42.26
N VAL A 365 -3.65 4.14 41.59
CA VAL A 365 -4.65 4.32 40.55
C VAL A 365 -5.90 5.04 41.08
N ARG A 366 -6.43 4.62 42.25
CA ARG A 366 -7.58 5.25 42.89
C ARG A 366 -7.29 6.72 43.26
N ASP A 367 -6.10 7.03 43.74
CA ASP A 367 -5.71 8.41 44.08
C ASP A 367 -5.61 9.27 42.84
N MET A 368 -4.99 8.78 41.76
CA MET A 368 -4.96 9.49 40.47
C MET A 368 -6.37 9.71 39.90
N VAL A 369 -7.26 8.71 39.95
CA VAL A 369 -8.64 8.83 39.50
C VAL A 369 -9.40 9.88 40.32
N ARG A 370 -9.22 9.90 41.65
CA ARG A 370 -9.85 10.89 42.54
C ARG A 370 -9.37 12.30 42.26
N GLN A 371 -8.06 12.46 41.97
CA GLN A 371 -7.43 13.75 41.76
C GLN A 371 -7.71 14.33 40.37
N TYR A 372 -7.53 13.53 39.30
CA TYR A 372 -7.59 13.99 37.91
C TYR A 372 -8.93 13.70 37.22
N ARG A 373 -9.78 12.86 37.82
CA ARG A 373 -11.16 12.56 37.37
C ARG A 373 -11.21 12.16 35.88
N PRO A 374 -10.40 11.18 35.41
CA PRO A 374 -10.48 10.74 34.04
C PRO A 374 -11.87 10.19 33.71
N GLU A 375 -12.37 10.49 32.51
CA GLU A 375 -13.62 9.96 31.98
C GLU A 375 -13.40 8.60 31.29
N ALA A 376 -12.15 8.33 30.87
CA ALA A 376 -11.75 7.08 30.23
C ALA A 376 -10.31 6.68 30.58
N ILE A 377 -10.06 5.37 30.47
CA ILE A 377 -8.72 4.78 30.65
C ILE A 377 -8.35 4.09 29.33
N ALA A 378 -7.21 4.47 28.75
CA ALA A 378 -6.63 3.89 27.55
C ALA A 378 -5.50 2.95 27.96
N ILE A 379 -5.56 1.68 27.61
CA ILE A 379 -4.53 0.67 27.93
C ILE A 379 -3.94 0.16 26.62
N GLY A 380 -2.60 0.20 26.50
CA GLY A 380 -1.90 -0.37 25.34
C GLY A 380 -2.14 -1.88 25.22
N ASN A 381 -2.28 -2.38 23.98
CA ASN A 381 -2.58 -3.80 23.72
C ASN A 381 -1.32 -4.70 23.62
N GLY A 382 -0.15 -4.19 23.89
CA GLY A 382 1.09 -4.97 23.81
C GLY A 382 1.36 -5.85 25.04
N THR A 383 2.64 -6.05 25.35
CA THR A 383 3.08 -6.92 26.44
C THR A 383 2.47 -6.49 27.78
N ALA A 384 1.85 -7.42 28.51
CA ALA A 384 1.12 -7.19 29.76
C ALA A 384 -0.18 -6.34 29.62
N GLY A 385 -0.69 -6.09 28.42
CA GLY A 385 -1.90 -5.29 28.18
C GLY A 385 -3.13 -5.90 28.85
N ARG A 386 -3.38 -7.19 28.65
CA ARG A 386 -4.52 -7.93 29.23
C ARG A 386 -4.47 -8.01 30.73
N GLU A 387 -3.31 -8.34 31.28
CA GLU A 387 -3.10 -8.39 32.73
C GLU A 387 -3.32 -7.02 33.35
N THR A 388 -2.92 -5.96 32.66
CA THR A 388 -3.16 -4.57 33.09
C THR A 388 -4.62 -4.20 33.01
N GLU A 389 -5.34 -4.61 31.96
CA GLU A 389 -6.78 -4.40 31.85
C GLU A 389 -7.51 -5.12 32.98
N ALA A 390 -7.24 -6.41 33.21
CA ALA A 390 -7.82 -7.18 34.30
C ALA A 390 -7.52 -6.56 35.67
N PHE A 391 -6.30 -6.04 35.87
CA PHE A 391 -5.92 -5.31 37.07
C PHE A 391 -6.76 -4.03 37.24
N ILE A 392 -6.89 -3.20 36.23
CA ILE A 392 -7.64 -1.94 36.30
C ILE A 392 -9.13 -2.21 36.54
N ARG A 393 -9.73 -3.21 35.89
CA ARG A 393 -11.12 -3.60 36.12
C ARG A 393 -11.36 -4.07 37.57
N SER A 394 -10.39 -4.75 38.19
CA SER A 394 -10.45 -5.19 39.58
C SER A 394 -10.15 -4.10 40.61
N ALA A 395 -9.67 -2.93 40.17
CA ALA A 395 -9.25 -1.85 41.08
C ALA A 395 -10.43 -1.13 41.80
N GLY A 396 -11.67 -1.52 41.57
CA GLY A 396 -12.86 -0.93 42.21
C GLY A 396 -13.09 0.54 41.83
N LEU A 397 -12.90 0.88 40.57
CA LEU A 397 -13.15 2.21 40.02
C LEU A 397 -14.65 2.40 39.77
N SER A 398 -15.08 3.65 39.54
CA SER A 398 -16.46 3.96 39.20
C SER A 398 -16.83 3.35 37.83
N GLU A 399 -18.01 2.76 37.70
CA GLU A 399 -18.57 2.25 36.44
C GLU A 399 -18.74 3.35 35.37
N SER A 400 -18.73 4.62 35.78
CA SER A 400 -18.77 5.74 34.82
C SER A 400 -17.46 5.93 34.04
N ILE A 401 -16.35 5.32 34.49
CA ILE A 401 -15.04 5.40 33.83
C ILE A 401 -14.95 4.25 32.83
N ARG A 402 -14.91 4.57 31.55
CA ARG A 402 -14.82 3.58 30.48
C ARG A 402 -13.39 3.14 30.25
N ILE A 403 -13.17 1.84 30.01
CA ILE A 403 -11.85 1.25 29.78
C ILE A 403 -11.76 0.81 28.34
N TYR A 404 -10.70 1.26 27.65
CA TYR A 404 -10.46 0.97 26.24
C TYR A 404 -9.07 0.36 26.05
N THR A 405 -9.00 -0.69 25.24
CA THR A 405 -7.73 -1.23 24.73
C THR A 405 -7.37 -0.48 23.45
N VAL A 406 -6.14 0.02 23.38
CA VAL A 406 -5.63 0.87 22.31
C VAL A 406 -4.41 0.24 21.65
N SER A 407 -4.36 0.21 20.31
CA SER A 407 -3.16 -0.25 19.60
C SER A 407 -1.95 0.61 19.94
N GLU A 408 -0.84 -0.04 20.31
CA GLU A 408 0.44 0.63 20.54
C GLU A 408 1.40 0.58 19.34
N ASP A 409 0.93 0.13 18.16
CA ASP A 409 1.73 0.06 16.95
C ASP A 409 2.40 1.41 16.64
N GLY A 410 3.73 1.41 16.51
CA GLY A 410 4.52 2.61 16.30
C GLY A 410 4.63 3.58 17.49
N ALA A 411 4.07 3.26 18.68
CA ALA A 411 4.19 4.12 19.86
C ALA A 411 5.67 4.23 20.33
N SER A 412 6.43 3.16 20.23
CA SER A 412 7.87 3.16 20.49
C SER A 412 8.66 4.05 19.52
N VAL A 413 8.25 4.07 18.24
CA VAL A 413 8.85 4.94 17.22
C VAL A 413 8.55 6.41 17.52
N TYR A 414 7.29 6.72 17.85
CA TYR A 414 6.91 8.08 18.27
C TYR A 414 7.73 8.51 19.48
N SER A 415 7.76 7.70 20.55
CA SER A 415 8.41 8.06 21.81
C SER A 415 9.91 8.39 21.66
N ALA A 416 10.60 7.71 20.72
CA ALA A 416 11.99 7.96 20.36
C ALA A 416 12.20 9.06 19.32
N SER A 417 11.13 9.57 18.69
CA SER A 417 11.19 10.55 17.60
C SER A 417 11.63 11.94 18.08
N LYS A 418 12.07 12.79 17.12
CA LYS A 418 12.32 14.20 17.38
C LYS A 418 11.05 14.92 17.84
N VAL A 419 9.91 14.61 17.23
CA VAL A 419 8.60 15.19 17.56
C VAL A 419 8.26 14.99 19.03
N ALA A 420 8.38 13.77 19.53
CA ALA A 420 8.10 13.47 20.94
C ALA A 420 9.10 14.14 21.90
N ARG A 421 10.37 14.30 21.48
CA ARG A 421 11.37 15.04 22.27
C ARG A 421 11.08 16.54 22.32
N ASP A 422 10.63 17.11 21.23
CA ASP A 422 10.26 18.53 21.16
C ASP A 422 8.97 18.82 21.96
N GLU A 423 7.99 17.88 21.95
CA GLU A 423 6.75 17.98 22.75
C GLU A 423 7.00 17.79 24.26
N PHE A 424 7.91 16.86 24.62
CA PHE A 424 8.20 16.49 26.01
C PHE A 424 9.71 16.36 26.26
N PRO A 425 10.45 17.48 26.29
CA PRO A 425 11.92 17.46 26.41
C PRO A 425 12.41 16.83 27.73
N ASP A 426 11.64 17.03 28.81
CA ASP A 426 12.00 16.60 30.17
C ASP A 426 11.47 15.20 30.54
N LYS A 427 10.81 14.48 29.61
CA LYS A 427 10.23 13.16 29.88
C LYS A 427 11.01 12.08 29.17
N ASP A 428 11.06 10.90 29.78
CA ASP A 428 11.68 9.73 29.17
C ASP A 428 10.77 9.11 28.08
N VAL A 429 11.35 8.16 27.32
CA VAL A 429 10.66 7.51 26.20
C VAL A 429 9.39 6.75 26.64
N THR A 430 9.36 6.21 27.86
CA THR A 430 8.23 5.40 28.34
C THR A 430 7.03 6.26 28.70
N VAL A 431 7.26 7.45 29.27
CA VAL A 431 6.21 8.45 29.54
C VAL A 431 5.63 8.98 28.22
N ARG A 432 6.49 9.25 27.23
CA ARG A 432 6.04 9.68 25.89
C ARG A 432 5.19 8.60 25.22
N GLY A 433 5.53 7.32 25.40
CA GLY A 433 4.73 6.18 24.93
C GLY A 433 3.34 6.17 25.55
N ALA A 434 3.24 6.28 26.86
CA ALA A 434 1.96 6.31 27.56
C ALA A 434 1.08 7.52 27.16
N VAL A 435 1.71 8.70 26.95
CA VAL A 435 0.99 9.88 26.40
C VAL A 435 0.42 9.59 25.01
N SER A 436 1.21 8.95 24.14
CA SER A 436 0.73 8.58 22.80
C SER A 436 -0.46 7.61 22.85
N ILE A 437 -0.44 6.61 23.73
CA ILE A 437 -1.55 5.68 23.94
C ILE A 437 -2.83 6.43 24.36
N GLY A 438 -2.73 7.34 25.32
CA GLY A 438 -3.87 8.14 25.75
C GLY A 438 -4.42 9.05 24.63
N ARG A 439 -3.54 9.72 23.89
CA ARG A 439 -3.91 10.59 22.76
C ARG A 439 -4.51 9.84 21.58
N ARG A 440 -4.07 8.61 21.32
CA ARG A 440 -4.67 7.73 20.28
C ARG A 440 -6.12 7.40 20.57
N LEU A 441 -6.50 7.23 21.85
CA LEU A 441 -7.91 7.09 22.21
C LEU A 441 -8.68 8.37 21.95
N MET A 442 -8.08 9.53 22.23
CA MET A 442 -8.73 10.82 21.99
C MET A 442 -8.93 11.11 20.50
N ASP A 443 -7.89 10.96 19.69
CA ASP A 443 -7.94 11.06 18.22
C ASP A 443 -6.81 10.26 17.55
N PRO A 444 -7.09 9.06 17.03
CA PRO A 444 -6.10 8.21 16.38
C PRO A 444 -5.41 8.89 15.21
N LEU A 445 -6.15 9.58 14.35
CA LEU A 445 -5.61 10.27 13.18
C LEU A 445 -4.62 11.35 13.58
N ALA A 446 -4.99 12.23 14.52
CA ALA A 446 -4.17 13.35 14.95
C ALA A 446 -2.84 12.91 15.58
N GLU A 447 -2.82 11.73 16.23
CA GLU A 447 -1.62 11.20 16.86
C GLU A 447 -0.76 10.39 15.88
N LEU A 448 -1.36 9.49 15.07
CA LEU A 448 -0.62 8.60 14.17
C LEU A 448 0.09 9.34 13.03
N VAL A 449 -0.41 10.48 12.57
CA VAL A 449 0.26 11.31 11.54
C VAL A 449 1.59 11.92 11.99
N LYS A 450 1.93 11.84 13.28
CA LYS A 450 3.21 12.34 13.82
C LYS A 450 4.39 11.43 13.54
N ILE A 451 4.14 10.20 13.12
CA ILE A 451 5.17 9.20 12.79
C ILE A 451 5.14 8.85 11.30
N ASP A 452 6.28 8.38 10.79
CA ASP A 452 6.34 7.89 9.41
C ASP A 452 5.35 6.72 9.26
N PRO A 453 4.42 6.76 8.29
CA PRO A 453 3.44 5.69 8.08
C PRO A 453 4.07 4.30 7.91
N LYS A 454 5.29 4.21 7.38
CA LYS A 454 6.06 2.96 7.29
C LYS A 454 6.45 2.37 8.64
N SER A 455 6.41 3.16 9.70
CA SER A 455 6.72 2.72 11.06
C SER A 455 5.51 2.21 11.83
N ILE A 456 4.31 2.31 11.23
CA ILE A 456 3.10 1.71 11.76
C ILE A 456 3.04 0.26 11.28
N GLY A 457 2.82 -0.70 12.19
CA GLY A 457 2.68 -2.11 11.86
C GLY A 457 1.35 -2.39 11.16
N VAL A 458 1.36 -2.53 9.84
CA VAL A 458 0.15 -2.73 9.02
C VAL A 458 0.16 -4.08 8.28
N GLY A 459 1.21 -4.88 8.44
CA GLY A 459 1.24 -6.22 7.84
C GLY A 459 2.58 -6.95 7.98
N GLN A 460 2.51 -8.28 7.96
CA GLN A 460 3.63 -9.18 8.24
C GLN A 460 4.83 -9.03 7.28
N TYR A 461 4.57 -8.72 6.00
CA TYR A 461 5.59 -8.63 4.94
C TYR A 461 5.93 -7.18 4.56
N GLN A 462 5.61 -6.20 5.43
CA GLN A 462 5.80 -4.78 5.15
C GLN A 462 7.24 -4.41 4.78
N HIS A 463 8.23 -5.10 5.33
CA HIS A 463 9.65 -4.86 5.07
C HIS A 463 10.20 -5.60 3.83
N ASP A 464 9.42 -6.52 3.24
CA ASP A 464 9.84 -7.35 2.10
C ASP A 464 9.37 -6.82 0.75
N VAL A 465 8.44 -5.88 0.74
CA VAL A 465 7.91 -5.24 -0.48
C VAL A 465 8.80 -4.07 -0.92
N ASP A 466 8.56 -3.56 -2.14
CA ASP A 466 9.22 -2.34 -2.62
C ASP A 466 8.94 -1.16 -1.68
N GLN A 467 9.99 -0.67 -1.02
CA GLN A 467 9.90 0.38 0.00
C GLN A 467 9.54 1.75 -0.56
N THR A 468 9.81 2.02 -1.84
CA THR A 468 9.46 3.28 -2.50
C THR A 468 7.97 3.29 -2.84
N LYS A 469 7.46 2.21 -3.43
CA LYS A 469 6.03 2.02 -3.70
C LYS A 469 5.23 2.03 -2.40
N LEU A 470 5.71 1.31 -1.38
CA LEU A 470 5.07 1.28 -0.05
C LEU A 470 4.92 2.68 0.52
N LYS A 471 6.03 3.44 0.60
CA LYS A 471 6.00 4.80 1.14
C LYS A 471 4.98 5.67 0.41
N LYS A 472 5.03 5.70 -0.92
CA LYS A 472 4.09 6.47 -1.75
C LYS A 472 2.64 6.11 -1.45
N SER A 473 2.32 4.82 -1.39
CA SER A 473 0.95 4.35 -1.13
C SER A 473 0.46 4.70 0.28
N LEU A 474 1.31 4.55 1.30
CA LEU A 474 0.96 4.89 2.67
C LEU A 474 0.81 6.41 2.86
N ASP A 475 1.69 7.24 2.29
CA ASP A 475 1.58 8.69 2.33
C ASP A 475 0.27 9.17 1.67
N GLN A 476 -0.09 8.62 0.52
CA GLN A 476 -1.38 8.89 -0.16
C GLN A 476 -2.57 8.48 0.71
N THR A 477 -2.47 7.36 1.42
CA THR A 477 -3.51 6.89 2.34
C THR A 477 -3.71 7.85 3.50
N VAL A 478 -2.63 8.35 4.10
CA VAL A 478 -2.71 9.37 5.16
C VAL A 478 -3.35 10.65 4.64
N GLU A 479 -2.91 11.15 3.48
CA GLU A 479 -3.48 12.34 2.84
C GLU A 479 -4.98 12.18 2.60
N SER A 480 -5.40 11.04 2.04
CA SER A 480 -6.82 10.72 1.82
C SER A 480 -7.62 10.73 3.12
N CYS A 481 -7.11 10.09 4.18
CA CYS A 481 -7.78 10.05 5.48
C CYS A 481 -7.94 11.43 6.10
N VAL A 482 -6.87 12.22 6.13
CA VAL A 482 -6.89 13.59 6.70
C VAL A 482 -7.90 14.48 5.99
N ASN A 483 -7.92 14.44 4.65
CA ASN A 483 -8.84 15.27 3.85
C ASN A 483 -10.29 14.76 3.90
N SER A 484 -10.52 13.46 4.09
CA SER A 484 -11.88 12.91 4.24
C SER A 484 -12.54 13.32 5.57
N VAL A 485 -11.77 13.39 6.65
CA VAL A 485 -12.27 13.80 7.97
C VAL A 485 -12.43 15.33 8.05
N GLY A 486 -11.52 16.06 7.46
CA GLY A 486 -11.39 17.50 7.64
C GLY A 486 -10.63 17.84 8.93
N VAL A 487 -10.02 19.01 8.97
CA VAL A 487 -9.05 19.39 9.99
C VAL A 487 -9.43 20.71 10.66
N ASN A 488 -9.51 20.72 12.00
CA ASN A 488 -9.72 21.96 12.75
C ASN A 488 -8.47 22.84 12.66
N LEU A 489 -8.60 24.00 11.99
CA LEU A 489 -7.52 24.93 11.73
C LEU A 489 -6.88 25.47 13.02
N ASN A 490 -7.67 25.62 14.08
CA ASN A 490 -7.23 26.24 15.33
C ASN A 490 -6.57 25.26 16.32
N THR A 491 -6.82 23.95 16.19
CA THR A 491 -6.28 22.96 17.13
C THR A 491 -5.27 22.01 16.49
N ALA A 492 -5.28 21.87 15.16
CA ALA A 492 -4.44 20.92 14.46
C ALA A 492 -2.94 21.15 14.68
N SER A 493 -2.19 20.06 14.82
CA SER A 493 -0.73 20.07 14.83
C SER A 493 -0.16 20.41 13.46
N GLN A 494 1.10 20.87 13.41
CA GLN A 494 1.82 21.06 12.16
C GLN A 494 1.84 19.78 11.32
N HIS A 495 2.00 18.61 11.97
CA HIS A 495 2.06 17.32 11.28
C HIS A 495 0.74 16.99 10.59
N LEU A 496 -0.38 17.20 11.26
CA LEU A 496 -1.70 16.98 10.68
C LEU A 496 -1.96 17.93 9.50
N LEU A 497 -1.64 19.21 9.66
CA LEU A 497 -1.78 20.22 8.60
C LEU A 497 -0.93 19.90 7.35
N THR A 498 0.21 19.26 7.51
CA THR A 498 1.09 18.87 6.38
C THR A 498 0.40 17.97 5.36
N TYR A 499 -0.56 17.14 5.79
CA TYR A 499 -1.32 16.24 4.93
C TYR A 499 -2.62 16.85 4.39
N VAL A 500 -2.94 18.09 4.75
CA VAL A 500 -4.06 18.80 4.13
C VAL A 500 -3.70 19.16 2.70
N SER A 501 -4.61 18.88 1.76
CA SER A 501 -4.47 19.20 0.34
C SER A 501 -3.90 20.61 0.11
N GLY A 502 -2.86 20.74 -0.68
CA GLY A 502 -2.23 22.00 -1.05
C GLY A 502 -1.35 22.67 0.02
N LEU A 503 -1.19 22.10 1.24
CA LEU A 503 -0.37 22.72 2.27
C LEU A 503 1.02 22.10 2.32
N GLY A 504 1.48 21.11 2.56
CA GLY A 504 2.83 20.65 2.76
C GLY A 504 3.54 21.27 4.00
N PRO A 505 4.75 20.79 4.32
CA PRO A 505 5.41 21.09 5.61
C PRO A 505 5.64 22.58 5.90
N THR A 506 6.03 23.35 4.87
CA THR A 506 6.35 24.77 5.03
C THR A 506 5.11 25.61 5.34
N LEU A 507 4.01 25.37 4.61
CA LEU A 507 2.77 26.11 4.83
C LEU A 507 2.11 25.69 6.15
N ALA A 508 2.16 24.41 6.51
CA ALA A 508 1.70 23.92 7.80
C ALA A 508 2.42 24.60 8.98
N HIS A 509 3.75 24.75 8.87
CA HIS A 509 4.55 25.49 9.85
C HIS A 509 4.11 26.96 9.94
N ASN A 510 4.01 27.64 8.81
CA ASN A 510 3.60 29.06 8.76
C ASN A 510 2.19 29.30 9.33
N ILE A 511 1.25 28.37 9.14
CA ILE A 511 -0.09 28.44 9.74
C ILE A 511 -0.01 28.37 11.26
N VAL A 512 0.78 27.43 11.80
CA VAL A 512 0.95 27.29 13.24
C VAL A 512 1.60 28.53 13.85
N ASP A 513 2.61 29.08 13.20
CA ASP A 513 3.29 30.31 13.68
C ASP A 513 2.40 31.52 13.59
N TYR A 514 1.62 31.66 12.51
CA TYR A 514 0.61 32.72 12.40
C TYR A 514 -0.40 32.65 13.56
N ARG A 515 -0.91 31.46 13.84
CA ARG A 515 -1.85 31.19 14.94
C ARG A 515 -1.25 31.56 16.32
N LYS A 516 0.02 31.23 16.54
CA LYS A 516 0.75 31.61 17.79
C LYS A 516 0.89 33.15 17.94
N ALA A 517 1.16 33.83 16.83
CA ALA A 517 1.41 35.28 16.85
C ALA A 517 0.14 36.13 16.91
N HIS A 518 -0.95 35.68 16.24
CA HIS A 518 -2.17 36.49 16.03
C HIS A 518 -3.41 35.92 16.73
N GLY A 519 -3.30 34.75 17.39
CA GLY A 519 -4.44 34.05 17.96
C GLY A 519 -5.16 33.16 16.96
N PRO A 520 -6.32 32.56 17.37
CA PRO A 520 -7.08 31.66 16.54
C PRO A 520 -7.67 32.34 15.30
N PHE A 521 -7.69 31.63 14.18
CA PHE A 521 -8.37 32.06 12.95
C PHE A 521 -9.86 32.21 13.18
N LYS A 522 -10.43 33.31 12.71
CA LYS A 522 -11.89 33.59 12.78
C LYS A 522 -12.62 33.27 11.49
N SER A 523 -11.88 33.15 10.38
CA SER A 523 -12.44 32.76 9.07
C SER A 523 -11.39 32.06 8.22
N ARG A 524 -11.86 31.25 7.26
CA ARG A 524 -10.97 30.65 6.24
C ARG A 524 -10.23 31.69 5.40
N ALA A 525 -10.87 32.84 5.15
CA ALA A 525 -10.25 33.92 4.39
C ALA A 525 -8.97 34.48 5.04
N GLU A 526 -8.82 34.35 6.36
CA GLU A 526 -7.61 34.78 7.06
C GLU A 526 -6.37 33.94 6.71
N LEU A 527 -6.53 32.75 6.15
CA LEU A 527 -5.43 31.96 5.62
C LEU A 527 -4.61 32.71 4.57
N MET A 528 -5.24 33.61 3.81
CA MET A 528 -4.54 34.45 2.83
C MET A 528 -3.56 35.45 3.45
N LYS A 529 -3.60 35.63 4.78
CA LYS A 529 -2.64 36.46 5.53
C LYS A 529 -1.39 35.68 5.96
N VAL A 530 -1.43 34.34 5.82
CA VAL A 530 -0.31 33.46 6.18
C VAL A 530 0.80 33.59 5.14
N SER A 531 2.03 33.75 5.61
CA SER A 531 3.20 33.89 4.72
C SER A 531 3.31 32.70 3.74
N ARG A 532 3.54 33.02 2.45
CA ARG A 532 3.66 32.04 1.33
C ARG A 532 2.39 31.27 0.97
N LEU A 533 1.27 31.50 1.64
CA LEU A 533 0.00 30.86 1.29
C LEU A 533 -0.71 31.72 0.24
N GLY A 534 -0.50 31.38 -1.03
CA GLY A 534 -1.11 32.07 -2.17
C GLY A 534 -2.49 31.54 -2.54
N PRO A 535 -3.16 32.16 -3.56
CA PRO A 535 -4.50 31.77 -4.00
C PRO A 535 -4.63 30.30 -4.38
N ALA A 536 -3.66 29.73 -5.07
CA ALA A 536 -3.68 28.33 -5.49
C ALA A 536 -3.65 27.35 -4.28
N ALA A 537 -2.82 27.65 -3.26
CA ALA A 537 -2.79 26.83 -2.03
C ALA A 537 -4.09 27.01 -1.23
N PHE A 538 -4.62 28.24 -1.15
CA PHE A 538 -5.90 28.53 -0.51
C PHE A 538 -7.04 27.73 -1.17
N GLU A 539 -7.15 27.77 -2.50
CA GLU A 539 -8.16 27.03 -3.25
C GLU A 539 -8.11 25.54 -2.89
N GLN A 540 -6.92 24.94 -2.82
CA GLN A 540 -6.82 23.51 -2.55
C GLN A 540 -7.07 23.12 -1.08
N CYS A 541 -6.72 23.99 -0.11
CA CYS A 541 -6.80 23.61 1.30
C CYS A 541 -8.09 24.06 2.00
N ALA A 542 -8.70 25.16 1.59
CA ALA A 542 -9.75 25.82 2.35
C ALA A 542 -10.97 24.93 2.63
N GLY A 543 -11.37 24.10 1.66
CA GLY A 543 -12.50 23.20 1.81
C GLY A 543 -12.28 22.06 2.81
N PHE A 544 -11.03 21.75 3.17
CA PHE A 544 -10.68 20.69 4.11
C PHE A 544 -10.40 21.19 5.54
N LEU A 545 -10.30 22.50 5.72
CA LEU A 545 -10.06 23.11 7.01
C LEU A 545 -11.39 23.54 7.66
N ARG A 546 -11.52 23.37 8.95
CA ARG A 546 -12.73 23.68 9.74
C ARG A 546 -12.44 24.71 10.83
N ILE A 547 -13.38 25.62 11.06
CA ILE A 547 -13.34 26.57 12.15
C ILE A 547 -14.71 26.50 12.87
N PRO A 548 -14.84 25.66 13.92
CA PRO A 548 -16.14 25.41 14.57
C PRO A 548 -16.84 26.67 15.10
N GLU A 549 -16.06 27.63 15.59
CA GLU A 549 -16.57 28.87 16.20
C GLU A 549 -16.53 30.08 15.25
N ALA A 550 -16.46 29.83 13.94
CA ALA A 550 -16.45 30.92 12.97
C ALA A 550 -17.78 31.68 12.93
N PRO A 551 -17.75 33.03 12.72
CA PRO A 551 -18.96 33.83 12.50
C PRO A 551 -19.75 33.37 11.26
N ASN A 552 -19.07 32.90 10.22
CA ASN A 552 -19.70 32.25 9.07
C ASN A 552 -19.81 30.73 9.33
N PRO A 553 -21.02 30.18 9.50
CA PRO A 553 -21.19 28.77 9.81
C PRO A 553 -20.68 27.85 8.70
N LEU A 554 -20.53 28.33 7.44
CA LEU A 554 -19.95 27.57 6.35
C LEU A 554 -18.47 27.25 6.55
N ASP A 555 -17.76 28.04 7.34
CA ASP A 555 -16.35 27.76 7.69
C ASP A 555 -16.18 26.50 8.55
N ASN A 556 -17.24 25.99 9.14
CA ASN A 556 -17.27 24.70 9.84
C ASN A 556 -17.83 23.53 8.99
N THR A 557 -17.98 23.71 7.68
CA THR A 557 -18.53 22.69 6.78
C THR A 557 -17.50 22.21 5.75
N ALA A 558 -17.81 21.17 4.98
CA ALA A 558 -17.00 20.78 3.82
C ALA A 558 -17.36 21.57 2.54
N VAL A 559 -18.26 22.54 2.62
CA VAL A 559 -18.56 23.42 1.49
C VAL A 559 -17.34 24.26 1.16
N HIS A 560 -16.93 24.23 -0.11
CA HIS A 560 -15.79 25.01 -0.58
C HIS A 560 -16.14 26.52 -0.63
N PRO A 561 -15.21 27.45 -0.28
CA PRO A 561 -15.49 28.89 -0.30
C PRO A 561 -16.00 29.43 -1.64
N GLU A 562 -15.59 28.86 -2.77
CA GLU A 562 -16.10 29.23 -4.10
C GLU A 562 -17.62 29.02 -4.26
N SER A 563 -18.21 28.11 -3.46
CA SER A 563 -19.64 27.79 -3.48
C SER A 563 -20.47 28.53 -2.40
N TYR A 564 -19.84 29.37 -1.58
CA TYR A 564 -20.57 30.09 -0.51
C TYR A 564 -21.71 30.94 -1.04
N ARG A 565 -21.48 31.66 -2.13
CA ARG A 565 -22.52 32.50 -2.78
C ARG A 565 -23.75 31.70 -3.20
N ILE A 566 -23.58 30.43 -3.56
CA ILE A 566 -24.71 29.55 -3.92
C ILE A 566 -25.53 29.23 -2.70
N VAL A 567 -24.89 28.90 -1.59
CA VAL A 567 -25.59 28.61 -0.30
C VAL A 567 -26.27 29.87 0.25
N GLU A 568 -25.61 31.01 0.16
CA GLU A 568 -26.18 32.32 0.55
C GLU A 568 -27.42 32.64 -0.28
N LYS A 569 -27.39 32.36 -1.60
CA LYS A 569 -28.57 32.50 -2.48
C LYS A 569 -29.67 31.52 -2.10
N MET A 570 -29.35 30.25 -1.83
CA MET A 570 -30.33 29.27 -1.36
C MET A 570 -31.03 29.73 -0.06
N ALA A 571 -30.27 30.28 0.89
CA ALA A 571 -30.81 30.82 2.13
C ALA A 571 -31.71 32.04 1.89
N ALA A 572 -31.28 32.98 1.03
CA ALA A 572 -32.07 34.15 0.65
C ALA A 572 -33.39 33.78 -0.04
N ASP A 573 -33.36 32.85 -1.00
CA ASP A 573 -34.56 32.35 -1.70
C ASP A 573 -35.50 31.61 -0.76
N ALA A 574 -34.98 30.95 0.30
CA ALA A 574 -35.76 30.32 1.36
C ALA A 574 -36.21 31.32 2.47
N GLY A 575 -35.92 32.61 2.33
CA GLY A 575 -36.29 33.66 3.29
C GLY A 575 -35.63 33.47 4.67
N CYS A 576 -34.39 33.04 4.74
CA CYS A 576 -33.69 32.77 5.99
C CYS A 576 -32.18 33.07 5.89
N THR A 577 -31.52 33.06 7.04
CA THR A 577 -30.05 33.10 7.12
C THR A 577 -29.42 31.72 6.81
N VAL A 578 -28.15 31.69 6.47
CA VAL A 578 -27.41 30.42 6.27
C VAL A 578 -27.45 29.55 7.54
N ALA A 579 -27.33 30.15 8.72
CA ALA A 579 -27.41 29.43 10.00
C ALA A 579 -28.77 28.77 10.20
N GLU A 580 -29.89 29.48 9.90
CA GLU A 580 -31.24 28.94 9.97
C GLU A 580 -31.48 27.87 8.91
N LEU A 581 -30.91 27.98 7.71
CA LEU A 581 -30.96 26.96 6.67
C LEU A 581 -30.29 25.66 7.14
N ILE A 582 -29.11 25.77 7.77
CA ILE A 582 -28.40 24.64 8.36
C ILE A 582 -29.22 24.01 9.50
N ALA A 583 -29.85 24.79 10.34
CA ALA A 583 -30.58 24.29 11.49
C ALA A 583 -31.93 23.65 11.14
N SER A 584 -32.56 23.98 9.98
CA SER A 584 -33.91 23.54 9.63
C SER A 584 -33.92 22.52 8.47
N PRO A 585 -34.15 21.22 8.76
CA PRO A 585 -34.31 20.19 7.73
C PRO A 585 -35.50 20.47 6.79
N GLU A 586 -36.59 21.08 7.32
CA GLU A 586 -37.79 21.38 6.53
C GLU A 586 -37.53 22.41 5.45
N ARG A 587 -36.75 23.47 5.76
CA ARG A 587 -36.36 24.48 4.77
C ARG A 587 -35.48 23.90 3.70
N ARG A 588 -34.52 23.04 4.08
CA ARG A 588 -33.62 22.36 3.11
C ARG A 588 -34.40 21.45 2.15
N LYS A 589 -35.40 20.70 2.62
CA LYS A 589 -36.20 19.81 1.77
C LYS A 589 -37.00 20.55 0.69
N ASN A 590 -37.35 21.80 0.95
CA ASN A 590 -38.11 22.62 0.01
C ASN A 590 -37.26 23.28 -1.07
N ILE A 591 -35.94 23.15 -1.02
CA ILE A 591 -35.02 23.71 -2.02
C ILE A 591 -34.92 22.77 -3.24
N ASP A 592 -35.36 23.26 -4.40
CA ASP A 592 -35.07 22.58 -5.66
C ASP A 592 -33.65 22.98 -6.14
N ILE A 593 -32.69 22.09 -5.87
CA ILE A 593 -31.27 22.30 -6.17
C ILE A 593 -31.00 22.51 -7.68
N LYS A 594 -31.90 22.07 -8.58
CA LYS A 594 -31.76 22.23 -10.03
C LYS A 594 -31.68 23.70 -10.44
N HIS A 595 -32.32 24.60 -9.70
CA HIS A 595 -32.31 26.04 -9.98
C HIS A 595 -30.95 26.71 -9.74
N TYR A 596 -30.03 26.02 -9.04
CA TYR A 596 -28.69 26.54 -8.70
C TYR A 596 -27.57 25.96 -9.56
N VAL A 597 -27.91 25.16 -10.57
CA VAL A 597 -26.94 24.65 -11.54
C VAL A 597 -26.37 25.81 -12.35
N THR A 598 -25.04 25.88 -12.44
CA THR A 598 -24.28 26.88 -13.21
C THR A 598 -23.31 26.16 -14.16
N GLN A 599 -22.54 26.92 -14.95
CA GLN A 599 -21.49 26.33 -15.78
C GLN A 599 -20.37 25.66 -14.96
N SER A 600 -20.11 26.15 -13.73
CA SER A 600 -19.02 25.66 -12.87
C SER A 600 -19.49 24.72 -11.76
N VAL A 601 -20.78 24.70 -11.42
CA VAL A 601 -21.36 23.90 -10.34
C VAL A 601 -22.55 23.11 -10.87
N GLY A 602 -22.40 21.81 -10.91
CA GLY A 602 -23.42 20.88 -11.39
C GLY A 602 -24.16 20.17 -10.25
N MET A 603 -24.98 19.20 -10.61
CA MET A 603 -25.78 18.40 -9.66
C MET A 603 -24.93 17.66 -8.62
N PRO A 604 -23.76 17.05 -8.97
CA PRO A 604 -22.91 16.39 -7.98
C PRO A 604 -22.50 17.33 -6.84
N THR A 605 -21.95 18.49 -7.16
CA THR A 605 -21.53 19.49 -6.15
C THR A 605 -22.73 20.01 -5.33
N LEU A 606 -23.87 20.27 -5.95
CA LEU A 606 -25.06 20.74 -5.24
C LEU A 606 -25.59 19.67 -4.27
N THR A 607 -25.55 18.42 -4.67
CA THR A 607 -25.92 17.30 -3.80
C THR A 607 -24.97 17.19 -2.59
N ASP A 608 -23.68 17.33 -2.81
CA ASP A 608 -22.67 17.33 -1.74
C ASP A 608 -22.89 18.52 -0.78
N ILE A 609 -23.19 19.70 -1.30
CA ILE A 609 -23.53 20.88 -0.49
C ILE A 609 -24.74 20.58 0.41
N MET A 610 -25.82 20.05 -0.15
CA MET A 610 -27.03 19.75 0.62
C MET A 610 -26.78 18.69 1.70
N ASN A 611 -26.02 17.66 1.39
CA ASN A 611 -25.61 16.63 2.36
C ASN A 611 -24.79 17.22 3.52
N GLU A 612 -23.89 18.16 3.19
CA GLU A 612 -23.04 18.82 4.19
C GLU A 612 -23.85 19.80 5.06
N LEU A 613 -24.84 20.51 4.49
CA LEU A 613 -25.74 21.37 5.26
C LEU A 613 -26.67 20.57 6.16
N ASP A 614 -26.96 19.31 5.83
CA ASP A 614 -27.78 18.42 6.69
C ASP A 614 -27.01 17.98 7.95
N LYS A 615 -25.71 17.78 7.84
CA LYS A 615 -24.85 17.33 8.94
C LYS A 615 -23.50 18.08 8.90
N PRO A 616 -23.50 19.38 9.22
CA PRO A 616 -22.32 20.21 9.09
C PRO A 616 -21.18 19.74 10.01
N GLY A 617 -19.99 19.63 9.47
CA GLY A 617 -18.79 19.27 10.23
C GLY A 617 -18.84 17.89 10.88
N ARG A 618 -19.71 16.98 10.41
CA ARG A 618 -19.79 15.62 10.95
C ARG A 618 -18.48 14.87 10.75
N ASP A 619 -17.95 14.34 11.84
CA ASP A 619 -16.86 13.37 11.76
C ASP A 619 -17.38 12.03 11.18
N PRO A 620 -16.85 11.53 10.07
CA PRO A 620 -17.31 10.28 9.47
C PRO A 620 -16.92 9.04 10.27
N ARG A 621 -16.06 9.16 11.27
CA ARG A 621 -15.45 8.02 12.02
C ARG A 621 -16.37 7.38 13.07
N GLY A 622 -17.50 8.01 13.43
CA GLY A 622 -18.40 7.48 14.48
C GLY A 622 -17.92 7.79 15.90
N GLN A 623 -18.30 6.95 16.86
CA GLN A 623 -17.92 7.07 18.28
C GLN A 623 -17.20 5.81 18.73
N ALA A 624 -16.21 5.95 19.62
CA ALA A 624 -15.49 4.84 20.21
C ALA A 624 -16.43 3.96 21.06
N GLU A 625 -16.38 2.66 20.86
CA GLU A 625 -17.15 1.66 21.61
C GLU A 625 -16.24 0.85 22.53
N GLU A 626 -16.73 0.54 23.73
CA GLU A 626 -16.04 -0.36 24.65
C GLU A 626 -16.13 -1.80 24.15
N PHE A 627 -15.07 -2.56 24.44
CA PHE A 627 -15.02 -3.98 24.16
C PHE A 627 -14.53 -4.76 25.38
N GLU A 628 -15.08 -5.95 25.58
CA GLU A 628 -14.68 -6.83 26.65
C GLU A 628 -14.55 -8.28 26.14
N PHE A 629 -13.40 -8.90 26.37
CA PHE A 629 -13.19 -10.32 26.12
C PHE A 629 -13.97 -11.17 27.10
N ASP A 630 -14.21 -12.45 26.77
CA ASP A 630 -14.79 -13.39 27.71
C ASP A 630 -13.82 -13.61 28.90
N PRO A 631 -14.21 -13.28 30.14
CA PRO A 631 -13.33 -13.37 31.31
C PRO A 631 -12.91 -14.80 31.66
N ASN A 632 -13.63 -15.81 31.15
CA ASN A 632 -13.33 -17.22 31.39
C ASN A 632 -12.32 -17.81 30.40
N VAL A 633 -11.97 -17.07 29.34
CA VAL A 633 -11.09 -17.53 28.25
C VAL A 633 -9.82 -16.69 28.24
N THR A 634 -8.79 -17.17 28.91
CA THR A 634 -7.50 -16.45 29.08
C THR A 634 -6.31 -17.16 28.43
N SER A 635 -6.47 -18.42 28.06
CA SER A 635 -5.43 -19.23 27.41
C SER A 635 -6.02 -20.18 26.36
N ILE A 636 -5.17 -20.66 25.45
CA ILE A 636 -5.56 -21.64 24.43
C ILE A 636 -6.13 -22.95 25.03
N ASP A 637 -5.74 -23.27 26.26
CA ASP A 637 -6.23 -24.46 26.95
C ASP A 637 -7.69 -24.35 27.41
N ASN A 638 -8.20 -23.12 27.56
CA ASN A 638 -9.60 -22.86 27.88
C ASN A 638 -10.53 -23.03 26.68
N LEU A 639 -9.97 -23.14 25.46
CA LEU A 639 -10.76 -23.22 24.24
C LEU A 639 -11.30 -24.62 23.99
N ALA A 640 -12.58 -24.69 23.61
CA ALA A 640 -13.23 -25.88 23.09
C ALA A 640 -13.93 -25.59 21.76
N GLU A 641 -14.00 -26.59 20.88
CA GLU A 641 -14.73 -26.50 19.64
C GLU A 641 -16.21 -26.16 19.88
N GLY A 642 -16.77 -25.29 19.08
CA GLY A 642 -18.14 -24.81 19.18
C GLY A 642 -18.33 -23.61 20.11
N MET A 643 -17.33 -23.17 20.87
CA MET A 643 -17.44 -21.98 21.70
C MET A 643 -17.65 -20.73 20.84
N GLU A 644 -18.60 -19.87 21.22
CA GLU A 644 -18.82 -18.55 20.63
C GLU A 644 -18.24 -17.47 21.53
N LEU A 645 -17.27 -16.73 20.99
CA LEU A 645 -16.50 -15.75 21.74
C LEU A 645 -16.55 -14.37 21.09
N PRO A 646 -16.52 -13.30 21.88
CA PRO A 646 -16.23 -11.98 21.35
C PRO A 646 -14.75 -11.90 20.95
N GLY A 647 -14.46 -11.17 19.88
CA GLY A 647 -13.09 -10.98 19.43
C GLY A 647 -12.89 -9.63 18.74
N ILE A 648 -11.63 -9.25 18.59
CA ILE A 648 -11.21 -8.06 17.87
C ILE A 648 -10.40 -8.48 16.66
N VAL A 649 -10.72 -7.96 15.49
CA VAL A 649 -9.95 -8.17 14.27
C VAL A 649 -8.59 -7.49 14.39
N THR A 650 -7.51 -8.27 14.41
CA THR A 650 -6.13 -7.77 14.59
C THR A 650 -5.39 -7.59 13.28
N ASN A 651 -5.74 -8.37 12.24
CA ASN A 651 -5.13 -8.27 10.93
C ASN A 651 -6.08 -8.82 9.85
N ILE A 652 -6.02 -8.22 8.66
CA ILE A 652 -6.80 -8.67 7.50
C ILE A 652 -5.84 -9.01 6.37
N THR A 653 -6.06 -10.16 5.76
CA THR A 653 -5.28 -10.68 4.63
C THR A 653 -6.25 -11.13 3.52
N ASN A 654 -5.74 -11.37 2.31
CA ASN A 654 -6.59 -11.84 1.19
C ASN A 654 -7.24 -13.21 1.43
N PHE A 655 -6.72 -14.01 2.35
CA PHE A 655 -7.25 -15.35 2.66
C PHE A 655 -8.11 -15.39 3.92
N GLY A 656 -8.29 -14.27 4.61
CA GLY A 656 -9.12 -14.18 5.80
C GLY A 656 -8.69 -13.11 6.78
N ALA A 657 -9.27 -13.15 7.99
CA ALA A 657 -8.97 -12.22 9.06
C ALA A 657 -8.43 -12.94 10.30
N PHE A 658 -7.45 -12.35 10.95
CA PHE A 658 -6.99 -12.77 12.27
C PHE A 658 -7.79 -12.05 13.33
N VAL A 659 -8.23 -12.80 14.34
CA VAL A 659 -9.09 -12.31 15.40
C VAL A 659 -8.49 -12.68 16.75
N ASP A 660 -8.21 -11.68 17.55
CA ASP A 660 -7.89 -11.87 18.98
C ASP A 660 -9.17 -12.19 19.74
N ILE A 661 -9.20 -13.34 20.41
CA ILE A 661 -10.33 -13.84 21.21
C ILE A 661 -10.03 -13.88 22.70
N GLY A 662 -8.97 -13.20 23.16
CA GLY A 662 -8.57 -13.17 24.54
C GLY A 662 -7.52 -14.22 24.95
N VAL A 663 -6.97 -14.99 24.03
CA VAL A 663 -5.94 -16.01 24.30
C VAL A 663 -4.63 -15.66 23.59
N HIS A 664 -3.63 -15.17 24.08
CA HIS A 664 -2.32 -14.74 23.54
C HIS A 664 -1.93 -15.10 22.08
N HIS A 665 -2.79 -15.82 21.36
CA HIS A 665 -2.65 -16.24 19.97
C HIS A 665 -3.91 -15.89 19.18
N ASP A 666 -3.73 -15.19 18.06
CA ASP A 666 -4.85 -14.83 17.18
C ASP A 666 -5.40 -16.08 16.46
N GLY A 667 -6.71 -16.19 16.41
CA GLY A 667 -7.39 -17.20 15.61
C GLY A 667 -7.61 -16.72 14.17
N LEU A 668 -7.55 -17.63 13.20
CA LEU A 668 -7.81 -17.33 11.80
C LEU A 668 -9.27 -17.63 11.43
N VAL A 669 -9.99 -16.62 10.97
CA VAL A 669 -11.23 -16.76 10.22
C VAL A 669 -10.87 -16.80 8.74
N HIS A 670 -10.80 -17.98 8.15
CA HIS A 670 -10.52 -18.12 6.72
C HIS A 670 -11.65 -17.47 5.89
N ILE A 671 -11.35 -16.93 4.70
CA ILE A 671 -12.30 -16.22 3.85
C ILE A 671 -13.58 -17.04 3.58
N SER A 672 -13.48 -18.36 3.46
CA SER A 672 -14.63 -19.25 3.32
C SER A 672 -15.49 -19.40 4.59
N GLN A 673 -15.03 -18.90 5.73
CA GLN A 673 -15.70 -18.96 7.04
C GLN A 673 -16.20 -17.59 7.55
N MET A 674 -16.06 -16.54 6.74
CA MET A 674 -16.41 -15.17 7.16
C MET A 674 -17.90 -14.87 7.06
N ALA A 675 -18.60 -15.44 6.10
CA ALA A 675 -20.03 -15.22 5.89
C ALA A 675 -20.69 -16.43 5.24
N ASP A 676 -22.03 -16.49 5.28
CA ASP A 676 -22.83 -17.54 4.64
C ASP A 676 -22.94 -17.36 3.11
N ARG A 677 -22.47 -16.22 2.59
CA ARG A 677 -22.35 -15.94 1.14
C ARG A 677 -20.89 -16.08 0.67
N TYR A 678 -20.69 -16.17 -0.64
CA TYR A 678 -19.35 -16.08 -1.23
C TYR A 678 -18.76 -14.70 -0.94
N VAL A 679 -17.55 -14.67 -0.40
CA VAL A 679 -16.76 -13.48 -0.10
C VAL A 679 -15.53 -13.49 -0.99
N SER A 680 -15.33 -12.43 -1.77
CA SER A 680 -14.17 -12.27 -2.64
C SER A 680 -13.05 -11.49 -1.95
N ASP A 681 -13.41 -10.57 -1.07
CA ASP A 681 -12.49 -9.73 -0.31
C ASP A 681 -12.91 -9.69 1.17
N PRO A 682 -12.06 -10.13 2.11
CA PRO A 682 -12.36 -10.09 3.55
C PRO A 682 -12.82 -8.73 4.07
N THR A 683 -12.35 -7.63 3.47
CA THR A 683 -12.72 -6.26 3.87
C THR A 683 -14.17 -5.89 3.58
N GLU A 684 -14.89 -6.69 2.76
CA GLU A 684 -16.34 -6.57 2.57
C GLU A 684 -17.15 -7.01 3.79
N VAL A 685 -16.52 -7.79 4.69
CA VAL A 685 -17.20 -8.41 5.83
C VAL A 685 -16.73 -7.85 7.16
N VAL A 686 -15.43 -7.59 7.30
CA VAL A 686 -14.84 -7.10 8.55
C VAL A 686 -13.85 -5.95 8.31
N LYS A 687 -13.65 -5.15 9.35
CA LYS A 687 -12.66 -4.08 9.41
C LYS A 687 -11.62 -4.35 10.48
N LEU A 688 -10.43 -3.77 10.34
CA LEU A 688 -9.40 -3.85 11.38
C LEU A 688 -9.91 -3.21 12.68
N HIS A 689 -9.63 -3.86 13.81
CA HIS A 689 -10.12 -3.51 15.15
C HIS A 689 -11.66 -3.53 15.29
N GLU A 690 -12.39 -4.12 14.34
CA GLU A 690 -13.81 -4.36 14.50
C GLU A 690 -14.07 -5.41 15.56
N HIS A 691 -15.10 -5.18 16.37
CA HIS A 691 -15.59 -6.13 17.36
C HIS A 691 -16.48 -7.16 16.67
N VAL A 692 -16.10 -8.41 16.70
CA VAL A 692 -16.79 -9.52 16.03
C VAL A 692 -17.13 -10.63 17.00
N ARG A 693 -18.12 -11.44 16.66
CA ARG A 693 -18.36 -12.72 17.34
C ARG A 693 -17.91 -13.86 16.43
N VAL A 694 -17.14 -14.77 17.01
CA VAL A 694 -16.56 -15.90 16.29
C VAL A 694 -16.83 -17.20 17.02
N ARG A 695 -16.92 -18.30 16.29
CA ARG A 695 -17.01 -19.67 16.81
C ARG A 695 -15.70 -20.40 16.58
N VAL A 696 -15.22 -21.06 17.60
CA VAL A 696 -14.04 -21.94 17.50
C VAL A 696 -14.39 -23.18 16.69
N ILE A 697 -13.68 -23.44 15.59
CA ILE A 697 -13.85 -24.64 14.76
C ILE A 697 -12.86 -25.72 15.19
N GLU A 698 -11.59 -25.33 15.37
CA GLU A 698 -10.50 -26.25 15.63
C GLU A 698 -9.41 -25.56 16.45
N VAL A 699 -8.78 -26.33 17.36
CA VAL A 699 -7.66 -25.84 18.17
C VAL A 699 -6.49 -26.82 18.06
N ASP A 700 -5.45 -26.45 17.31
CA ASP A 700 -4.18 -27.19 17.29
C ASP A 700 -3.22 -26.64 18.37
N ARG A 701 -3.28 -27.25 19.57
CA ARG A 701 -2.46 -26.86 20.71
C ARG A 701 -0.96 -27.05 20.50
N LYS A 702 -0.55 -27.98 19.60
CA LYS A 702 0.88 -28.22 19.33
C LYS A 702 1.50 -27.14 18.46
N ARG A 703 0.71 -26.61 17.52
CA ARG A 703 1.14 -25.55 16.59
C ARG A 703 0.63 -24.17 17.01
N GLU A 704 -0.09 -24.09 18.16
CA GLU A 704 -0.72 -22.88 18.66
C GLU A 704 -1.60 -22.20 17.61
N ARG A 705 -2.33 -22.98 16.79
CA ARG A 705 -3.22 -22.50 15.74
C ARG A 705 -4.67 -22.65 16.14
N ILE A 706 -5.46 -21.62 15.92
CA ILE A 706 -6.89 -21.57 16.22
C ILE A 706 -7.63 -21.25 14.92
N SER A 707 -8.54 -22.12 14.53
CA SER A 707 -9.43 -21.90 13.37
C SER A 707 -10.79 -21.42 13.88
N LEU A 708 -11.26 -20.32 13.29
CA LEU A 708 -12.48 -19.62 13.70
C LEU A 708 -13.49 -19.53 12.53
N SER A 709 -14.77 -19.36 12.85
CA SER A 709 -15.85 -19.09 11.88
C SER A 709 -16.76 -17.97 12.37
N MET A 710 -17.24 -17.17 11.43
CA MET A 710 -18.31 -16.18 11.65
C MET A 710 -19.64 -16.63 11.05
N LYS A 711 -19.66 -17.80 10.36
CA LYS A 711 -20.87 -18.34 9.72
C LYS A 711 -21.95 -18.70 10.73
N GLY A 712 -23.19 -18.34 10.39
CA GLY A 712 -24.35 -18.61 11.23
C GLY A 712 -24.38 -17.89 12.58
N ILE A 713 -23.48 -16.88 12.76
CA ILE A 713 -23.42 -16.06 13.98
C ILE A 713 -23.95 -14.68 13.67
N ARG A 714 -24.89 -14.22 14.48
CA ARG A 714 -25.39 -12.84 14.35
C ARG A 714 -24.32 -11.87 14.84
N GLN A 715 -23.76 -11.11 13.94
CA GLN A 715 -22.94 -9.95 14.26
C GLN A 715 -23.84 -8.82 14.77
N LYS A 716 -23.30 -7.91 15.60
CA LYS A 716 -24.10 -6.80 16.16
C LYS A 716 -24.67 -5.88 15.09
#